data_39409878fb6c8cf3ce89874b485a323c
#
_entry.id   39409878fb6c8cf3ce89874b485a323c
#
_cell.length_a   1.000
_cell.length_b   1.000
_cell.length_c   1.000
_cell.angle_alpha   90.00
_cell.angle_beta   90.00
_cell.angle_gamma   90.00
#
_symmetry.space_group_name_H-M   'P 1'
#
loop_
_entity.id
_entity.type
_entity.pdbx_description
1 polymer ?
#
loop_
_entity_poly.entity_id
_entity_poly.type
_entity_poly.pdbx_seq_one_letter_code
_entity_poly.pdbx_strand_id
1 'polypeptide(L)'
;MAPTEMGRWQSQAARVTITRDDWGIPHIRGRSDADAVFGLIYAQAEDDFARIEANYLTALGRSAEADGENAIWADLRQRLFVDPTDLKRHYASSPAWLQTLMQAWADGLNYYLATHPRIKPRVLTRFEPWMALSFTEGSIGGDIERISLSDLKTFYGNPTPPTPEERGMVPREPSGSNGIAIAPRLTANGRALLLINPHTSFYFRSEAQMTSDEGLNAYGASTWGQFFVYQGFNPKAGWMHTSATVDNIDEFAERIVPNARNGPNVSNDRGYGYRYGAEVRPVTTRSVTLRYRRADGTMGERRFTTYATHHGPIVAIKGGRWIATALMWKPVPALEQSYLRTKATDLATYMAVAERKANSSNDTLFADDKGEIAFLIPQFMPIRSARFDYTRPVDGSDPATDWHGLHTLASLPSVANPRTGWAHNTNDWPWSAAGPDSPKAADYPRYMDQVGGNARGVHADLLLTGKRGWTPETLRAAAFDSYLPAFARLIPGLVAAWEALPARDPQRQALATPIALLKGWDHRWSHDSVATSLAVFWGDQLWREVGSFAQAERLNVPDYIDARVSPAAKLAALSAAVDRLARDFGDWRTPWGEINRFQRLDDAIQPHFDDARPSIPVPFTSAQWGSLASFGAKPWPGTKRYYGTSGNSFVAIVEFGPRVKAMAVMAGGQSGDPTSPHFADQARRYAEGRLRPVYFYPEDLEGHVESSYRPGR
;
A
#
# COMPACT_ATOMS: atom_id res chain seq x y z
N MET A 1 -13.06 3.59 35.31
CA MET A 1 -12.99 4.86 34.57
C MET A 1 -13.17 6.00 35.55
N ALA A 2 -12.26 6.98 35.54
CA ALA A 2 -12.40 8.13 36.42
C ALA A 2 -13.58 9.02 35.93
N PRO A 3 -14.44 9.55 36.84
CA PRO A 3 -15.55 10.41 36.41
C PRO A 3 -15.13 11.59 35.52
N THR A 4 -13.91 12.07 35.70
CA THR A 4 -13.31 13.16 34.93
C THR A 4 -13.00 12.77 33.47
N GLU A 5 -12.67 11.52 33.16
CA GLU A 5 -12.43 11.06 31.78
C GLU A 5 -13.73 11.00 30.97
N MET A 6 -14.76 10.37 31.49
CA MET A 6 -16.08 10.32 30.87
C MET A 6 -16.62 11.71 30.59
N GLY A 7 -16.52 12.63 31.57
CA GLY A 7 -16.95 14.02 31.40
C GLY A 7 -16.18 14.75 30.28
N ARG A 8 -14.88 14.50 30.15
CA ARG A 8 -14.05 15.05 29.07
C ARG A 8 -14.53 14.53 27.72
N TRP A 9 -14.71 13.21 27.55
CA TRP A 9 -15.18 12.60 26.32
C TRP A 9 -16.56 13.08 25.89
N GLN A 10 -17.51 13.16 26.83
CA GLN A 10 -18.86 13.71 26.60
C GLN A 10 -18.81 15.17 26.17
N SER A 11 -17.96 15.96 26.81
CA SER A 11 -17.77 17.36 26.45
C SER A 11 -17.19 17.53 25.07
N GLN A 12 -16.26 16.66 24.65
CA GLN A 12 -15.70 16.65 23.31
C GLN A 12 -16.73 16.17 22.27
N ALA A 13 -17.43 15.08 22.54
CA ALA A 13 -18.50 14.55 21.70
C ALA A 13 -19.61 15.59 21.43
N ALA A 14 -19.93 16.44 22.42
CA ALA A 14 -20.90 17.51 22.26
C ALA A 14 -20.50 18.60 21.24
N ARG A 15 -19.22 18.69 20.88
CA ARG A 15 -18.70 19.63 19.87
C ARG A 15 -18.50 19.02 18.49
N VAL A 16 -18.83 17.74 18.34
CA VAL A 16 -18.69 16.98 17.09
C VAL A 16 -20.07 16.67 16.52
N THR A 17 -20.21 16.79 15.21
CA THR A 17 -21.32 16.26 14.44
C THR A 17 -20.78 15.28 13.41
N ILE A 18 -21.36 14.11 13.31
CA ILE A 18 -21.13 13.11 12.27
C ILE A 18 -22.38 13.05 11.41
N THR A 19 -22.25 13.39 10.15
CA THR A 19 -23.32 13.24 9.15
C THR A 19 -22.94 12.13 8.21
N ARG A 20 -23.73 11.09 8.08
CA ARG A 20 -23.53 10.03 7.09
C ARG A 20 -24.39 10.31 5.88
N ASP A 21 -23.75 10.21 4.72
CA ASP A 21 -24.45 10.32 3.44
C ASP A 21 -25.12 8.99 3.05
N ASP A 22 -25.79 8.97 1.90
CA ASP A 22 -26.51 7.80 1.37
C ASP A 22 -25.61 6.64 0.92
N TRP A 23 -24.27 6.76 1.08
CA TRP A 23 -23.25 5.70 0.92
C TRP A 23 -22.62 5.30 2.25
N GLY A 24 -23.14 5.83 3.37
CA GLY A 24 -22.59 5.62 4.71
C GLY A 24 -21.31 6.39 4.98
N ILE A 25 -20.82 7.24 4.06
CA ILE A 25 -19.58 7.99 4.24
C ILE A 25 -19.76 9.04 5.33
N PRO A 26 -18.88 9.06 6.35
CA PRO A 26 -18.99 10.03 7.43
C PRO A 26 -18.38 11.39 7.04
N HIS A 27 -19.17 12.44 7.17
CA HIS A 27 -18.77 13.84 7.13
C HIS A 27 -18.68 14.36 8.55
N ILE A 28 -17.46 14.53 9.04
CA ILE A 28 -17.18 14.94 10.41
C ILE A 28 -17.02 16.46 10.48
N ARG A 29 -17.77 17.09 11.39
CA ARG A 29 -17.57 18.50 11.74
C ARG A 29 -17.22 18.63 13.20
N GLY A 30 -16.02 19.15 13.49
CA GLY A 30 -15.54 19.53 14.81
C GLY A 30 -15.40 21.05 14.95
N ARG A 31 -15.38 21.58 16.16
CA ARG A 31 -15.01 22.99 16.40
C ARG A 31 -13.50 23.20 16.28
N SER A 32 -12.71 22.22 16.71
CA SER A 32 -11.25 22.21 16.56
C SER A 32 -10.81 21.03 15.72
N ASP A 33 -9.56 21.03 15.28
CA ASP A 33 -8.92 19.89 14.63
C ASP A 33 -8.99 18.64 15.52
N ALA A 34 -8.78 18.80 16.81
CA ALA A 34 -8.88 17.72 17.79
C ALA A 34 -10.32 17.14 17.89
N ASP A 35 -11.34 18.00 17.81
CA ASP A 35 -12.73 17.54 17.78
C ASP A 35 -13.02 16.78 16.48
N ALA A 36 -12.47 17.21 15.33
CA ALA A 36 -12.59 16.49 14.07
C ALA A 36 -11.88 15.12 14.12
N VAL A 37 -10.69 15.03 14.72
CA VAL A 37 -9.97 13.77 14.96
C VAL A 37 -10.78 12.83 15.83
N PHE A 38 -11.34 13.32 16.95
CA PHE A 38 -12.21 12.52 17.81
C PHE A 38 -13.42 11.95 17.05
N GLY A 39 -14.05 12.78 16.21
CA GLY A 39 -15.20 12.38 15.42
C GLY A 39 -14.83 11.35 14.33
N LEU A 40 -13.72 11.57 13.63
CA LEU A 40 -13.26 10.63 12.59
C LEU A 40 -13.02 9.24 13.17
N ILE A 41 -12.24 9.17 14.25
CA ILE A 41 -11.86 7.87 14.80
C ILE A 41 -13.05 7.14 15.44
N TYR A 42 -14.00 7.91 16.00
CA TYR A 42 -15.26 7.36 16.48
C TYR A 42 -16.10 6.77 15.34
N ALA A 43 -16.25 7.49 14.22
CA ALA A 43 -16.98 7.01 13.05
C ALA A 43 -16.31 5.79 12.40
N GLN A 44 -14.98 5.78 12.30
CA GLN A 44 -14.24 4.60 11.85
C GLN A 44 -14.48 3.39 12.77
N ALA A 45 -14.53 3.60 14.08
CA ALA A 45 -14.79 2.52 15.04
C ALA A 45 -16.23 1.98 14.93
N GLU A 46 -17.21 2.82 14.59
CA GLU A 46 -18.57 2.37 14.26
C GLU A 46 -18.59 1.50 13.00
N ASP A 47 -17.78 1.85 12.01
CA ASP A 47 -17.73 1.14 10.74
C ASP A 47 -16.96 -0.19 10.81
N ASP A 48 -15.78 -0.22 11.45
CA ASP A 48 -14.95 -1.43 11.56
C ASP A 48 -13.90 -1.34 12.70
N PHE A 49 -14.36 -1.42 13.95
CA PHE A 49 -13.45 -1.45 15.11
C PHE A 49 -12.47 -2.63 15.07
N ALA A 50 -12.90 -3.78 14.56
CA ALA A 50 -12.05 -4.97 14.50
C ALA A 50 -10.80 -4.74 13.64
N ARG A 51 -10.92 -4.01 12.52
CA ARG A 51 -9.77 -3.63 11.69
C ARG A 51 -8.87 -2.59 12.37
N ILE A 52 -9.44 -1.62 13.06
CA ILE A 52 -8.64 -0.67 13.86
C ILE A 52 -7.80 -1.41 14.88
N GLU A 53 -8.42 -2.32 15.63
CA GLU A 53 -7.71 -3.12 16.63
C GLU A 53 -6.61 -3.98 15.99
N ALA A 54 -6.90 -4.67 14.88
CA ALA A 54 -5.93 -5.50 14.17
C ALA A 54 -4.71 -4.69 13.68
N ASN A 55 -4.96 -3.49 13.13
CA ASN A 55 -3.89 -2.59 12.70
C ASN A 55 -3.00 -2.16 13.87
N TYR A 56 -3.59 -1.80 15.03
CA TYR A 56 -2.79 -1.43 16.21
C TYR A 56 -2.12 -2.62 16.88
N LEU A 57 -2.69 -3.82 16.84
CA LEU A 57 -1.99 -5.03 17.27
C LEU A 57 -0.73 -5.26 16.42
N THR A 58 -0.85 -5.12 15.09
CA THR A 58 0.29 -5.20 14.17
C THR A 58 1.31 -4.09 14.46
N ALA A 59 0.87 -2.83 14.53
CA ALA A 59 1.74 -1.67 14.73
C ALA A 59 2.52 -1.72 16.06
N LEU A 60 1.89 -2.24 17.11
CA LEU A 60 2.49 -2.39 18.44
C LEU A 60 3.30 -3.68 18.62
N GLY A 61 3.32 -4.57 17.63
CA GLY A 61 3.93 -5.91 17.73
C GLY A 61 3.26 -6.75 18.84
N ARG A 62 1.92 -6.85 18.77
CA ARG A 62 1.06 -7.58 19.73
C ARG A 62 0.06 -8.52 19.05
N SER A 63 0.22 -8.78 17.74
CA SER A 63 -0.69 -9.65 16.98
C SER A 63 -0.76 -11.07 17.55
N ALA A 64 0.34 -11.59 18.08
CA ALA A 64 0.39 -12.93 18.68
C ALA A 64 -0.52 -13.08 19.93
N GLU A 65 -0.86 -11.99 20.61
CA GLU A 65 -1.80 -12.02 21.74
C GLU A 65 -3.23 -12.36 21.26
N ALA A 66 -3.56 -12.06 20.00
CA ALA A 66 -4.84 -12.37 19.37
C ALA A 66 -4.79 -13.60 18.47
N ASP A 67 -3.73 -13.76 17.65
CA ASP A 67 -3.65 -14.69 16.53
C ASP A 67 -2.80 -15.94 16.82
N GLY A 68 -2.20 -16.00 18.02
CA GLY A 68 -1.41 -17.15 18.47
C GLY A 68 0.08 -17.04 18.13
N GLU A 69 0.82 -18.11 18.51
CA GLU A 69 2.29 -18.11 18.48
C GLU A 69 2.88 -17.89 17.08
N ASN A 70 2.17 -18.29 16.02
CA ASN A 70 2.64 -18.12 14.65
C ASN A 70 2.88 -16.65 14.26
N ALA A 71 2.16 -15.71 14.88
CA ALA A 71 2.33 -14.28 14.64
C ALA A 71 3.55 -13.65 15.36
N ILE A 72 4.23 -14.40 16.24
CA ILE A 72 5.30 -13.86 17.10
C ILE A 72 6.48 -13.28 16.31
N TRP A 73 6.73 -13.80 15.11
CA TRP A 73 7.82 -13.33 14.27
C TRP A 73 7.51 -11.98 13.60
N ALA A 74 6.24 -11.76 13.25
CA ALA A 74 5.76 -10.47 12.78
C ALA A 74 5.81 -9.43 13.90
N ASP A 75 5.43 -9.84 15.12
CA ASP A 75 5.55 -8.99 16.31
C ASP A 75 7.02 -8.65 16.63
N LEU A 76 7.93 -9.62 16.55
CA LEU A 76 9.36 -9.38 16.75
C LEU A 76 9.89 -8.39 15.72
N ARG A 77 9.57 -8.57 14.44
CA ARG A 77 9.94 -7.65 13.35
C ARG A 77 9.54 -6.22 13.69
N GLN A 78 8.30 -6.03 14.10
CA GLN A 78 7.80 -4.72 14.47
C GLN A 78 8.54 -4.16 15.70
N ARG A 79 8.73 -4.96 16.74
CA ARG A 79 9.37 -4.57 18.00
C ARG A 79 10.89 -4.34 17.90
N LEU A 80 11.52 -4.68 16.78
CA LEU A 80 12.90 -4.25 16.51
C LEU A 80 12.98 -2.74 16.32
N PHE A 81 11.95 -2.10 15.79
CA PHE A 81 11.89 -0.64 15.52
C PHE A 81 10.95 0.08 16.51
N VAL A 82 9.79 -0.51 16.78
CA VAL A 82 8.73 0.11 17.59
C VAL A 82 8.86 -0.31 19.05
N ASP A 83 9.43 0.55 19.89
CA ASP A 83 9.52 0.35 21.34
C ASP A 83 8.51 1.22 22.06
N PRO A 84 7.58 0.66 22.86
CA PRO A 84 6.60 1.45 23.63
C PRO A 84 7.23 2.48 24.56
N THR A 85 8.40 2.19 25.14
CA THR A 85 9.10 3.14 26.01
C THR A 85 9.57 4.36 25.21
N ASP A 86 10.12 4.12 24.02
CA ASP A 86 10.57 5.18 23.12
C ASP A 86 9.39 6.00 22.61
N LEU A 87 8.28 5.33 22.23
CA LEU A 87 7.07 6.04 21.79
C LEU A 87 6.48 6.92 22.88
N LYS A 88 6.49 6.50 24.13
CA LYS A 88 6.06 7.34 25.28
C LYS A 88 6.95 8.58 25.44
N ARG A 89 8.27 8.45 25.25
CA ARG A 89 9.18 9.59 25.25
C ARG A 89 8.93 10.53 24.07
N HIS A 90 8.75 9.97 22.87
CA HIS A 90 8.41 10.72 21.66
C HIS A 90 7.08 11.48 21.83
N TYR A 91 6.05 10.84 22.40
CA TYR A 91 4.79 11.52 22.72
C TYR A 91 5.03 12.71 23.67
N ALA A 92 5.75 12.50 24.76
CA ALA A 92 6.01 13.55 25.75
C ALA A 92 6.80 14.74 25.17
N SER A 93 7.65 14.49 24.16
CA SER A 93 8.46 15.53 23.49
C SER A 93 7.81 16.07 22.19
N SER A 94 6.65 15.56 21.80
CA SER A 94 5.93 16.03 20.61
C SER A 94 5.41 17.48 20.81
N PRO A 95 5.22 18.24 19.71
CA PRO A 95 4.57 19.55 19.79
C PRO A 95 3.19 19.46 20.45
N ALA A 96 2.82 20.45 21.24
CA ALA A 96 1.58 20.46 22.02
C ALA A 96 0.32 20.25 21.17
N TRP A 97 0.27 20.83 19.95
CA TRP A 97 -0.83 20.62 19.02
C TRP A 97 -0.98 19.16 18.62
N LEU A 98 0.15 18.46 18.36
CA LEU A 98 0.15 17.06 17.95
C LEU A 98 -0.24 16.15 19.14
N GLN A 99 0.25 16.47 20.37
CA GLN A 99 -0.20 15.78 21.59
C GLN A 99 -1.72 15.89 21.76
N THR A 100 -2.29 17.05 21.48
CA THR A 100 -3.75 17.29 21.55
C THR A 100 -4.51 16.42 20.56
N LEU A 101 -4.01 16.26 19.33
CA LEU A 101 -4.62 15.38 18.32
C LEU A 101 -4.53 13.90 18.72
N MET A 102 -3.36 13.46 19.20
CA MET A 102 -3.17 12.09 19.68
C MET A 102 -4.03 11.76 20.91
N GLN A 103 -4.24 12.75 21.80
CA GLN A 103 -5.16 12.60 22.92
C GLN A 103 -6.60 12.45 22.43
N ALA A 104 -7.04 13.29 21.48
CA ALA A 104 -8.37 13.20 20.89
C ALA A 104 -8.61 11.87 20.16
N TRP A 105 -7.60 11.36 19.49
CA TRP A 105 -7.61 10.03 18.88
C TRP A 105 -7.85 8.93 19.94
N ALA A 106 -7.08 8.91 21.02
CA ALA A 106 -7.26 7.92 22.09
C ALA A 106 -8.62 8.07 22.76
N ASP A 107 -9.04 9.31 23.03
CA ASP A 107 -10.33 9.62 23.67
C ASP A 107 -11.51 9.16 22.79
N GLY A 108 -11.44 9.32 21.47
CA GLY A 108 -12.48 8.86 20.54
C GLY A 108 -12.67 7.36 20.56
N LEU A 109 -11.57 6.57 20.50
CA LEU A 109 -11.62 5.10 20.58
C LEU A 109 -12.11 4.61 21.95
N ASN A 110 -11.61 5.22 23.04
CA ASN A 110 -12.04 4.85 24.38
C ASN A 110 -13.50 5.21 24.63
N TYR A 111 -13.98 6.33 24.10
CA TYR A 111 -15.37 6.73 24.18
C TYR A 111 -16.28 5.79 23.39
N TYR A 112 -15.84 5.38 22.18
CA TYR A 112 -16.55 4.36 21.40
C TYR A 112 -16.73 3.08 22.22
N LEU A 113 -15.66 2.53 22.78
CA LEU A 113 -15.73 1.32 23.60
C LEU A 113 -16.63 1.48 24.84
N ALA A 114 -16.62 2.68 25.45
CA ALA A 114 -17.46 2.98 26.61
C ALA A 114 -18.96 3.07 26.27
N THR A 115 -19.28 3.54 25.07
CA THR A 115 -20.68 3.68 24.58
C THR A 115 -21.20 2.45 23.86
N HIS A 116 -20.32 1.50 23.46
CA HIS A 116 -20.67 0.27 22.78
C HIS A 116 -20.26 -0.99 23.56
N PRO A 117 -20.88 -1.27 24.73
CA PRO A 117 -20.44 -2.35 25.62
C PRO A 117 -20.59 -3.77 25.05
N ARG A 118 -21.31 -3.90 23.91
CA ARG A 118 -21.42 -5.17 23.16
C ARG A 118 -20.16 -5.49 22.38
N ILE A 119 -19.40 -4.48 21.97
CA ILE A 119 -18.13 -4.66 21.27
C ILE A 119 -17.12 -5.23 22.27
N LYS A 120 -16.50 -6.33 21.86
CA LYS A 120 -15.50 -7.04 22.67
C LYS A 120 -14.15 -6.98 21.97
N PRO A 121 -13.24 -6.08 22.39
CA PRO A 121 -11.87 -6.08 21.87
C PRO A 121 -11.22 -7.45 22.09
N ARG A 122 -10.41 -7.88 21.15
CA ARG A 122 -9.64 -9.13 21.25
C ARG A 122 -8.52 -9.00 22.29
N VAL A 123 -7.89 -7.82 22.38
CA VAL A 123 -6.73 -7.50 23.22
C VAL A 123 -6.77 -6.05 23.73
N LEU A 124 -7.05 -5.06 22.86
CA LEU A 124 -6.90 -3.63 23.16
C LEU A 124 -8.17 -3.06 23.79
N THR A 125 -8.31 -3.20 25.10
CA THR A 125 -9.46 -2.66 25.86
C THR A 125 -9.30 -1.17 26.18
N ARG A 126 -8.13 -0.58 25.95
CA ARG A 126 -7.81 0.83 26.17
C ARG A 126 -6.74 1.31 25.18
N PHE A 127 -6.92 2.50 24.68
CA PHE A 127 -5.97 3.21 23.83
C PHE A 127 -5.32 4.36 24.60
N GLU A 128 -4.00 4.49 24.48
CA GLU A 128 -3.22 5.58 25.07
C GLU A 128 -2.69 6.48 23.93
N PRO A 129 -2.57 7.81 24.12
CA PRO A 129 -2.22 8.76 23.06
C PRO A 129 -0.92 8.43 22.31
N TRP A 130 0.10 7.93 23.01
CA TRP A 130 1.40 7.55 22.42
C TRP A 130 1.27 6.40 21.41
N MET A 131 0.22 5.58 21.50
CA MET A 131 0.01 4.46 20.58
C MET A 131 -0.19 4.93 19.14
N ALA A 132 -0.73 6.13 18.92
CA ALA A 132 -0.89 6.72 17.59
C ALA A 132 0.45 6.83 16.84
N LEU A 133 1.56 7.04 17.54
CA LEU A 133 2.90 7.07 16.96
C LEU A 133 3.42 5.72 16.45
N SER A 134 2.79 4.60 16.84
CA SER A 134 3.16 3.28 16.32
C SER A 134 2.68 3.06 14.89
N PHE A 135 1.65 3.79 14.46
CA PHE A 135 1.01 3.61 13.16
C PHE A 135 1.14 4.87 12.29
N THR A 136 2.33 5.08 11.78
CA THR A 136 2.69 6.20 10.91
C THR A 136 3.22 5.68 9.57
N GLU A 137 3.70 6.57 8.72
CA GLU A 137 4.40 6.19 7.48
C GLU A 137 5.54 5.20 7.79
N GLY A 138 5.64 4.17 6.95
CA GLY A 138 6.69 3.14 7.06
C GLY A 138 6.43 2.02 8.07
N SER A 139 5.39 2.10 8.90
CA SER A 139 5.14 1.08 9.93
C SER A 139 4.30 -0.09 9.43
N ILE A 140 3.08 0.14 8.95
CA ILE A 140 2.20 -0.91 8.40
C ILE A 140 2.03 -0.72 6.90
N GLY A 141 2.16 -1.81 6.14
CA GLY A 141 2.14 -1.77 4.68
C GLY A 141 3.34 -1.03 4.09
N GLY A 142 4.38 -0.77 4.89
CA GLY A 142 5.54 0.04 4.56
C GLY A 142 6.87 -0.69 4.78
N ASP A 143 7.89 0.09 5.11
CA ASP A 143 9.29 -0.34 5.05
C ASP A 143 9.64 -1.43 6.07
N ILE A 144 9.10 -1.39 7.30
CA ILE A 144 9.35 -2.41 8.32
C ILE A 144 8.89 -3.80 7.83
N GLU A 145 7.78 -3.87 7.11
CA GLU A 145 7.23 -5.13 6.62
C GLU A 145 8.04 -5.77 5.49
N ARG A 146 9.00 -5.06 4.90
CA ARG A 146 9.92 -5.63 3.90
C ARG A 146 10.95 -6.58 4.51
N ILE A 147 11.16 -6.52 5.83
CA ILE A 147 12.09 -7.41 6.53
C ILE A 147 11.54 -8.85 6.53
N SER A 148 12.37 -9.78 6.09
CA SER A 148 12.03 -11.19 5.96
C SER A 148 11.77 -11.87 7.32
N LEU A 149 10.58 -12.42 7.51
CA LEU A 149 10.26 -13.20 8.70
C LEU A 149 11.05 -14.52 8.78
N SER A 150 11.38 -15.14 7.64
CA SER A 150 12.21 -16.35 7.61
C SER A 150 13.64 -16.06 8.05
N ASP A 151 14.20 -14.91 7.67
CA ASP A 151 15.55 -14.50 8.10
C ASP A 151 15.59 -14.20 9.61
N LEU A 152 14.56 -13.52 10.12
CA LEU A 152 14.40 -13.30 11.56
C LEU A 152 14.30 -14.61 12.34
N LYS A 153 13.49 -15.54 11.85
CA LYS A 153 13.31 -16.87 12.47
C LYS A 153 14.62 -17.65 12.46
N THR A 154 15.40 -17.56 11.39
CA THR A 154 16.71 -18.19 11.29
C THR A 154 17.71 -17.58 12.27
N PHE A 155 17.69 -16.26 12.46
CA PHE A 155 18.65 -15.57 13.34
C PHE A 155 18.28 -15.66 14.82
N TYR A 156 17.00 -15.43 15.18
CA TYR A 156 16.54 -15.35 16.57
C TYR A 156 15.89 -16.63 17.09
N GLY A 157 15.60 -17.59 16.21
CA GLY A 157 14.98 -18.86 16.54
C GLY A 157 15.94 -20.04 16.47
N ASN A 158 15.44 -21.22 16.80
CA ASN A 158 16.13 -22.45 16.41
C ASN A 158 15.87 -22.67 14.91
N PRO A 159 16.88 -23.00 14.10
CA PRO A 159 16.73 -23.21 12.67
C PRO A 159 15.87 -24.48 12.44
N THR A 160 14.57 -24.31 12.37
CA THR A 160 13.65 -25.28 11.80
C THR A 160 13.50 -24.96 10.33
N PRO A 161 13.56 -25.93 9.40
CA PRO A 161 13.28 -25.69 8.00
C PRO A 161 11.92 -24.96 7.85
N PRO A 162 11.81 -23.95 6.98
CA PRO A 162 10.54 -23.27 6.74
C PRO A 162 9.47 -24.29 6.33
N THR A 163 8.27 -24.15 6.87
CA THR A 163 7.12 -24.96 6.45
C THR A 163 6.80 -24.75 4.98
N PRO A 164 6.10 -25.69 4.29
CA PRO A 164 5.62 -25.47 2.95
C PRO A 164 4.77 -24.20 2.80
N GLU A 165 4.02 -23.80 3.85
CA GLU A 165 3.23 -22.57 3.91
C GLU A 165 4.12 -21.33 4.05
N GLU A 166 5.21 -21.41 4.80
CA GLU A 166 6.22 -20.34 4.89
C GLU A 166 7.06 -20.20 3.61
N ARG A 167 7.24 -21.30 2.85
CA ARG A 167 7.84 -21.29 1.50
C ARG A 167 6.86 -20.88 0.41
N GLY A 168 5.60 -21.23 0.58
CA GLY A 168 4.48 -20.67 -0.16
C GLY A 168 4.11 -19.31 0.37
N MET A 169 5.08 -18.40 0.48
CA MET A 169 4.75 -16.99 0.51
C MET A 169 3.80 -16.78 -0.65
N VAL A 170 2.54 -16.55 -0.30
CA VAL A 170 1.56 -16.02 -1.24
C VAL A 170 2.30 -14.88 -1.93
N PRO A 171 2.53 -14.93 -3.26
CA PRO A 171 3.14 -13.81 -3.91
C PRO A 171 2.32 -12.62 -3.45
N ARG A 172 2.94 -11.69 -2.72
CA ARG A 172 2.27 -10.41 -2.45
C ARG A 172 1.93 -9.94 -3.84
N GLU A 173 0.62 -9.90 -4.13
CA GLU A 173 0.22 -9.23 -5.35
C GLU A 173 0.93 -7.90 -5.33
N PRO A 174 1.51 -7.46 -6.45
CA PRO A 174 2.18 -6.19 -6.47
C PRO A 174 1.20 -5.15 -5.97
N SER A 175 1.35 -4.78 -4.70
CA SER A 175 0.66 -3.64 -4.13
C SER A 175 1.14 -2.48 -4.97
N GLY A 176 0.23 -1.89 -5.71
CA GLY A 176 0.58 -0.83 -6.62
C GLY A 176 -0.34 0.35 -6.45
N SER A 177 -0.28 1.27 -7.35
CA SER A 177 -1.17 2.43 -7.38
C SER A 177 -1.07 3.11 -8.73
N ASN A 178 -2.09 3.88 -9.13
CA ASN A 178 -1.98 4.81 -10.24
C ASN A 178 -2.33 6.20 -9.77
N GLY A 179 -1.52 7.18 -10.14
CA GLY A 179 -1.82 8.58 -10.02
C GLY A 179 -1.64 9.27 -11.37
N ILE A 180 -2.57 10.13 -11.75
CA ILE A 180 -2.48 10.95 -12.97
C ILE A 180 -2.92 12.37 -12.62
N ALA A 181 -2.09 13.36 -12.94
CA ALA A 181 -2.41 14.78 -12.81
C ALA A 181 -2.44 15.44 -14.20
N ILE A 182 -3.48 16.20 -14.51
CA ILE A 182 -3.69 16.85 -15.81
C ILE A 182 -3.79 18.37 -15.60
N ALA A 183 -2.95 19.12 -16.29
CA ALA A 183 -2.95 20.58 -16.24
C ALA A 183 -4.14 21.22 -16.98
N PRO A 184 -4.59 22.42 -16.56
CA PRO A 184 -5.74 23.11 -17.13
C PRO A 184 -5.73 23.24 -18.66
N ARG A 185 -4.55 23.45 -19.27
CA ARG A 185 -4.41 23.62 -20.75
C ARG A 185 -4.74 22.38 -21.58
N LEU A 186 -4.84 21.19 -20.93
CA LEU A 186 -5.24 19.95 -21.58
C LEU A 186 -6.68 19.56 -21.28
N THR A 187 -7.36 20.24 -20.38
CA THR A 187 -8.76 19.97 -20.01
C THR A 187 -9.75 20.79 -20.82
N ALA A 188 -10.96 20.30 -20.95
CA ALA A 188 -12.01 20.97 -21.72
C ALA A 188 -12.48 22.30 -21.12
N ASN A 189 -12.40 22.42 -19.80
CA ASN A 189 -12.92 23.59 -19.05
C ASN A 189 -11.84 24.41 -18.35
N GLY A 190 -10.55 24.14 -18.61
CA GLY A 190 -9.43 24.90 -18.03
C GLY A 190 -9.22 24.65 -16.53
N ARG A 191 -9.57 23.46 -16.01
CA ARG A 191 -9.42 23.09 -14.60
C ARG A 191 -8.50 21.88 -14.47
N ALA A 192 -7.61 21.87 -13.47
CA ALA A 192 -6.74 20.73 -13.22
C ALA A 192 -7.54 19.50 -12.78
N LEU A 193 -7.07 18.30 -13.16
CA LEU A 193 -7.66 17.04 -12.77
C LEU A 193 -6.61 16.18 -12.05
N LEU A 194 -7.07 15.39 -11.06
CA LEU A 194 -6.25 14.40 -10.36
C LEU A 194 -6.99 13.07 -10.27
N LEU A 195 -6.34 11.99 -10.70
CA LEU A 195 -6.74 10.61 -10.42
C LEU A 195 -6.04 10.13 -9.15
N ILE A 196 -6.82 9.64 -8.19
CA ILE A 196 -6.37 9.00 -6.95
C ILE A 196 -6.80 7.54 -7.02
N ASN A 197 -5.85 6.61 -7.19
CA ASN A 197 -6.17 5.21 -7.37
C ASN A 197 -5.14 4.29 -6.68
N PRO A 198 -5.18 4.16 -5.33
CA PRO A 198 -4.35 3.19 -4.62
C PRO A 198 -4.75 1.76 -4.95
N HIS A 199 -3.75 0.90 -5.16
CA HIS A 199 -3.92 -0.54 -5.25
C HIS A 199 -3.42 -1.17 -3.95
N THR A 200 -4.31 -1.29 -2.99
CA THR A 200 -4.04 -1.92 -1.70
C THR A 200 -5.01 -3.06 -1.45
N SER A 201 -4.83 -3.79 -0.37
CA SER A 201 -5.88 -4.71 0.10
C SER A 201 -7.21 -3.97 0.17
N PHE A 202 -8.28 -4.60 -0.32
CA PHE A 202 -9.63 -4.07 -0.14
C PHE A 202 -9.87 -3.87 1.35
N TYR A 203 -10.63 -2.92 1.75
CA TYR A 203 -10.91 -2.65 3.17
C TYR A 203 -9.69 -2.26 4.02
N PHE A 204 -8.55 -1.89 3.41
CA PHE A 204 -7.42 -1.32 4.15
C PHE A 204 -7.69 0.13 4.59
N ARG A 205 -8.52 0.84 3.82
CA ARG A 205 -8.90 2.24 4.09
C ARG A 205 -10.41 2.41 4.09
N SER A 206 -10.86 3.40 4.85
CA SER A 206 -12.22 3.95 4.83
C SER A 206 -12.22 5.28 4.09
N GLU A 207 -13.39 5.73 3.69
CA GLU A 207 -13.60 7.06 3.11
C GLU A 207 -14.20 7.99 4.16
N ALA A 208 -13.75 9.24 4.23
CA ALA A 208 -14.28 10.21 5.17
C ALA A 208 -14.00 11.66 4.73
N GLN A 209 -14.80 12.58 5.26
CA GLN A 209 -14.50 14.01 5.27
C GLN A 209 -14.27 14.48 6.71
N MET A 210 -13.24 15.32 6.90
CA MET A 210 -12.94 15.96 8.17
C MET A 210 -13.01 17.49 8.00
N THR A 211 -13.79 18.18 8.84
CA THR A 211 -13.87 19.64 8.86
C THR A 211 -13.73 20.19 10.26
N SER A 212 -13.10 21.35 10.39
CA SER A 212 -13.03 22.10 11.65
C SER A 212 -13.09 23.62 11.42
N ASP A 213 -13.40 24.36 12.49
CA ASP A 213 -13.36 25.83 12.46
C ASP A 213 -11.89 26.36 12.46
N GLU A 214 -10.89 25.48 12.61
CA GLU A 214 -9.45 25.78 12.53
C GLU A 214 -8.88 25.58 11.10
N GLY A 215 -9.77 25.47 10.10
CA GLY A 215 -9.42 25.45 8.67
C GLY A 215 -9.12 24.06 8.09
N LEU A 216 -9.36 22.99 8.82
CA LEU A 216 -9.36 21.65 8.27
C LEU A 216 -10.62 21.42 7.41
N ASN A 217 -10.44 20.98 6.18
CA ASN A 217 -11.52 20.49 5.31
C ASN A 217 -10.90 19.52 4.30
N ALA A 218 -10.77 18.25 4.65
CA ALA A 218 -10.13 17.24 3.82
C ALA A 218 -11.07 16.04 3.62
N TYR A 219 -11.14 15.56 2.39
CA TYR A 219 -11.90 14.37 1.98
C TYR A 219 -10.99 13.36 1.30
N GLY A 220 -11.18 12.08 1.57
CA GLY A 220 -10.49 11.01 0.87
C GLY A 220 -10.39 9.72 1.67
N ALA A 221 -9.38 8.92 1.32
CA ALA A 221 -9.13 7.63 1.94
C ALA A 221 -8.27 7.79 3.21
N SER A 222 -8.78 7.26 4.33
CA SER A 222 -8.11 7.20 5.62
C SER A 222 -7.88 5.74 6.00
N THR A 223 -6.68 5.39 6.42
CA THR A 223 -6.40 4.03 6.89
C THR A 223 -7.08 3.78 8.24
N TRP A 224 -7.69 2.62 8.42
CA TRP A 224 -8.40 2.28 9.66
C TRP A 224 -7.52 2.47 10.89
N GLY A 225 -7.92 3.39 11.74
CA GLY A 225 -7.21 3.76 12.96
C GLY A 225 -6.26 4.95 12.84
N GLN A 226 -5.94 5.43 11.63
CA GLN A 226 -5.24 6.71 11.44
C GLN A 226 -6.23 7.87 11.47
N PHE A 227 -5.81 9.01 12.02
CA PHE A 227 -6.68 10.14 12.25
C PHE A 227 -6.50 11.30 11.24
N PHE A 228 -6.10 10.96 10.03
CA PHE A 228 -5.92 11.90 8.92
C PHE A 228 -6.31 11.27 7.60
N VAL A 229 -6.66 12.10 6.62
CA VAL A 229 -6.85 11.67 5.24
C VAL A 229 -5.48 11.37 4.64
N TYR A 230 -5.23 10.08 4.36
CA TYR A 230 -3.94 9.61 3.86
C TYR A 230 -3.67 10.11 2.44
N GLN A 231 -4.65 9.95 1.55
CA GLN A 231 -4.67 10.49 0.20
C GLN A 231 -6.08 10.96 -0.16
N GLY A 232 -6.15 12.10 -0.77
CA GLY A 232 -7.42 12.78 -1.00
C GLY A 232 -7.22 14.21 -1.46
N PHE A 233 -8.12 15.08 -1.05
CA PHE A 233 -8.11 16.47 -1.46
C PHE A 233 -8.80 17.36 -0.41
N ASN A 234 -8.52 18.64 -0.51
CA ASN A 234 -9.23 19.71 0.18
C ASN A 234 -9.79 20.70 -0.87
N PRO A 235 -10.42 21.82 -0.49
CA PRO A 235 -10.99 22.76 -1.48
C PRO A 235 -9.99 23.29 -2.50
N LYS A 236 -8.67 23.21 -2.23
CA LYS A 236 -7.60 23.87 -2.97
C LYS A 236 -6.64 22.91 -3.66
N ALA A 237 -6.32 21.80 -3.03
CA ALA A 237 -5.26 20.90 -3.48
C ALA A 237 -5.62 19.44 -3.23
N GLY A 238 -5.01 18.54 -4.02
CA GLY A 238 -5.12 17.10 -3.84
C GLY A 238 -3.78 16.39 -3.95
N TRP A 239 -3.67 15.26 -3.28
CA TRP A 239 -2.46 14.43 -3.21
C TRP A 239 -2.81 12.95 -3.33
N MET A 240 -2.02 12.27 -4.13
CA MET A 240 -2.10 10.83 -4.35
C MET A 240 -0.73 10.22 -4.11
N HIS A 241 -0.64 9.20 -3.27
CA HIS A 241 0.60 8.47 -3.01
C HIS A 241 0.64 7.16 -3.78
N THR A 242 1.74 6.94 -4.50
CA THR A 242 2.08 5.67 -5.12
C THR A 242 3.31 5.08 -4.42
N SER A 243 3.44 3.76 -4.34
CA SER A 243 4.67 3.16 -3.82
C SER A 243 5.83 3.49 -4.75
N ALA A 244 6.92 4.02 -4.16
CA ALA A 244 8.12 4.42 -4.89
C ALA A 244 9.01 3.23 -5.23
N THR A 245 9.83 3.40 -6.27
CA THR A 245 10.84 2.45 -6.71
C THR A 245 12.25 2.79 -6.23
N VAL A 246 12.40 3.85 -5.44
CA VAL A 246 13.68 4.28 -4.88
C VAL A 246 14.21 3.30 -3.83
N ASP A 247 15.52 3.25 -3.72
CA ASP A 247 16.23 2.48 -2.71
C ASP A 247 16.54 3.35 -1.49
N ASN A 248 15.74 3.22 -0.44
CA ASN A 248 15.87 3.98 0.80
C ASN A 248 15.93 3.09 2.05
N ILE A 249 16.07 1.79 1.85
CA ILE A 249 16.24 0.78 2.89
C ILE A 249 17.52 0.02 2.62
N ASP A 250 18.49 0.11 3.52
CA ASP A 250 19.80 -0.48 3.32
C ASP A 250 20.09 -1.60 4.33
N GLU A 251 20.78 -2.61 3.84
CA GLU A 251 21.34 -3.69 4.66
C GLU A 251 22.87 -3.52 4.80
N PHE A 252 23.35 -3.63 6.04
CA PHE A 252 24.78 -3.56 6.38
C PHE A 252 25.24 -4.90 6.93
N ALA A 253 26.26 -5.49 6.28
CA ALA A 253 26.86 -6.75 6.68
C ALA A 253 27.94 -6.50 7.73
N GLU A 254 27.62 -6.73 8.99
CA GLU A 254 28.46 -6.43 10.13
C GLU A 254 29.49 -7.52 10.40
N ARG A 255 30.72 -7.12 10.75
CA ARG A 255 31.76 -8.02 11.21
C ARG A 255 31.75 -8.09 12.74
N ILE A 256 31.12 -9.12 13.26
CA ILE A 256 30.99 -9.32 14.70
C ILE A 256 32.30 -9.81 15.32
N VAL A 257 32.65 -9.23 16.46
CA VAL A 257 33.76 -9.63 17.32
C VAL A 257 33.19 -10.23 18.61
N PRO A 258 33.22 -11.55 18.79
CA PRO A 258 32.78 -12.18 20.04
C PRO A 258 33.68 -11.75 21.22
N ASN A 259 33.07 -11.66 22.40
CA ASN A 259 33.79 -11.33 23.66
C ASN A 259 34.57 -9.99 23.63
N ALA A 260 34.15 -9.03 22.81
CA ALA A 260 34.67 -7.67 22.90
C ALA A 260 34.37 -7.12 24.30
N ARG A 261 35.43 -6.83 25.06
CA ARG A 261 35.28 -6.20 26.38
C ARG A 261 34.69 -4.82 26.18
N ASN A 262 33.45 -4.66 26.61
CA ASN A 262 32.89 -3.33 26.80
C ASN A 262 33.71 -2.62 27.91
N GLY A 263 33.89 -1.32 27.81
CA GLY A 263 34.71 -0.52 28.72
C GLY A 263 34.36 -0.70 30.22
N PRO A 264 35.02 -0.04 31.15
CA PRO A 264 35.12 -0.41 32.58
C PRO A 264 33.79 -0.42 33.38
N ASN A 265 32.65 -0.17 32.77
CA ASN A 265 31.38 -0.02 33.46
C ASN A 265 30.25 -0.99 33.01
N VAL A 266 30.54 -2.07 32.26
CA VAL A 266 29.50 -3.04 31.83
C VAL A 266 29.77 -4.40 32.48
N SER A 267 28.76 -4.83 33.28
CA SER A 267 28.72 -6.09 33.99
C SER A 267 28.70 -7.31 33.04
N ASN A 268 29.47 -8.29 33.37
CA ASN A 268 29.58 -9.73 33.09
C ASN A 268 28.56 -10.45 32.13
N ASP A 269 28.12 -9.86 31.02
CA ASP A 269 27.49 -10.63 29.98
C ASP A 269 28.41 -10.68 28.74
N ARG A 270 28.43 -11.82 28.03
CA ARG A 270 29.25 -12.06 26.85
C ARG A 270 28.88 -11.05 25.76
N GLY A 271 29.44 -9.82 25.86
CA GLY A 271 29.13 -8.72 24.96
C GLY A 271 29.71 -9.00 23.56
N TYR A 272 28.92 -8.70 22.56
CA TYR A 272 29.39 -8.65 21.17
C TYR A 272 29.87 -7.24 20.85
N GLY A 273 30.97 -7.15 20.09
CA GLY A 273 31.39 -5.94 19.39
C GLY A 273 31.22 -6.13 17.87
N TYR A 274 31.36 -5.07 17.12
CA TYR A 274 31.45 -5.11 15.67
C TYR A 274 32.58 -4.18 15.19
N ARG A 275 33.23 -4.57 14.09
CA ARG A 275 34.26 -3.76 13.45
C ARG A 275 33.67 -2.55 12.76
N TYR A 276 34.35 -1.39 12.92
CA TYR A 276 34.02 -0.16 12.20
C TYR A 276 35.34 0.60 11.93
N GLY A 277 35.82 0.55 10.69
CA GLY A 277 37.19 0.99 10.38
C GLY A 277 38.24 0.26 11.23
N ALA A 278 39.03 1.02 11.93
CA ALA A 278 40.03 0.49 12.86
C ALA A 278 39.50 0.15 14.25
N GLU A 279 38.27 0.56 14.57
CA GLU A 279 37.64 0.43 15.89
C GLU A 279 36.84 -0.86 16.03
N VAL A 280 36.60 -1.24 17.29
CA VAL A 280 35.57 -2.20 17.67
C VAL A 280 34.54 -1.46 18.52
N ARG A 281 33.31 -1.36 18.02
CA ARG A 281 32.19 -0.72 18.70
C ARG A 281 31.30 -1.76 19.38
N PRO A 282 30.68 -1.44 20.51
CA PRO A 282 29.79 -2.38 21.19
C PRO A 282 28.49 -2.58 20.40
N VAL A 283 28.03 -3.83 20.31
CA VAL A 283 26.66 -4.15 19.86
C VAL A 283 25.68 -3.80 20.98
N THR A 284 24.66 -3.05 20.66
CA THR A 284 23.57 -2.77 21.61
C THR A 284 22.66 -3.99 21.76
N THR A 285 22.37 -4.37 22.99
CA THR A 285 21.48 -5.48 23.31
C THR A 285 20.23 -4.98 24.02
N ARG A 286 19.08 -5.54 23.64
CA ARG A 286 17.81 -5.26 24.31
C ARG A 286 17.03 -6.55 24.51
N SER A 287 16.35 -6.69 25.66
CA SER A 287 15.42 -7.77 25.91
C SER A 287 14.01 -7.37 25.48
N VAL A 288 13.42 -8.14 24.58
CA VAL A 288 12.05 -7.98 24.11
C VAL A 288 11.24 -9.18 24.56
N THR A 289 10.22 -8.97 25.39
CA THR A 289 9.26 -10.03 25.78
C THR A 289 8.00 -9.86 24.96
N LEU A 290 7.59 -10.91 24.27
CA LEU A 290 6.37 -10.97 23.47
C LEU A 290 5.41 -11.99 24.10
N ARG A 291 4.15 -11.58 24.20
CA ARG A 291 3.07 -12.44 24.68
C ARG A 291 2.35 -13.06 23.49
N TYR A 292 1.84 -14.25 23.66
CA TYR A 292 1.06 -14.95 22.62
C TYR A 292 -0.03 -15.81 23.23
N ARG A 293 -1.11 -16.00 22.50
CA ARG A 293 -2.19 -16.92 22.86
C ARG A 293 -1.79 -18.34 22.51
N ARG A 294 -1.89 -19.26 23.47
CA ARG A 294 -1.72 -20.70 23.23
C ARG A 294 -3.00 -21.32 22.67
N ALA A 295 -2.88 -22.53 22.12
CA ALA A 295 -4.02 -23.27 21.58
C ALA A 295 -5.12 -23.57 22.62
N ASP A 296 -4.77 -23.68 23.90
CA ASP A 296 -5.70 -23.84 25.01
C ASP A 296 -6.35 -22.52 25.48
N GLY A 297 -6.06 -21.41 24.82
CA GLY A 297 -6.57 -20.08 25.14
C GLY A 297 -5.79 -19.34 26.24
N THR A 298 -4.83 -19.99 26.91
CA THR A 298 -3.98 -19.32 27.90
C THR A 298 -2.92 -18.44 27.25
N MET A 299 -2.33 -17.52 28.02
CA MET A 299 -1.24 -16.65 27.54
C MET A 299 0.12 -17.28 27.81
N GLY A 300 0.96 -17.28 26.77
CA GLY A 300 2.38 -17.59 26.87
C GLY A 300 3.22 -16.32 26.72
N GLU A 301 4.52 -16.47 27.07
CA GLU A 301 5.51 -15.41 26.87
C GLU A 301 6.77 -16.02 26.25
N ARG A 302 7.40 -15.26 25.34
CA ARG A 302 8.70 -15.58 24.78
C ARG A 302 9.60 -14.36 24.85
N ARG A 303 10.80 -14.56 25.40
CA ARG A 303 11.82 -13.52 25.52
C ARG A 303 12.83 -13.68 24.38
N PHE A 304 13.14 -12.55 23.73
CA PHE A 304 14.18 -12.44 22.72
C PHE A 304 15.26 -11.48 23.20
N THR A 305 16.52 -11.85 23.02
CA THR A 305 17.61 -10.88 23.09
C THR A 305 17.84 -10.34 21.69
N THR A 306 17.52 -9.06 21.48
CA THR A 306 17.70 -8.39 20.19
C THR A 306 19.00 -7.61 20.18
N TYR A 307 19.56 -7.43 18.99
CA TYR A 307 20.83 -6.81 18.76
C TYR A 307 20.72 -5.66 17.76
N ALA A 308 21.53 -4.62 17.93
CA ALA A 308 21.61 -3.50 17.01
C ALA A 308 23.03 -2.96 16.93
N THR A 309 23.40 -2.43 15.77
CA THR A 309 24.57 -1.57 15.56
C THR A 309 24.10 -0.13 15.35
N HIS A 310 25.03 0.78 15.03
CA HIS A 310 24.66 2.15 14.66
C HIS A 310 23.89 2.22 13.32
N HIS A 311 23.99 1.18 12.48
CA HIS A 311 23.22 1.11 11.24
C HIS A 311 21.75 0.69 11.46
N GLY A 312 21.45 0.04 12.59
CA GLY A 312 20.08 -0.38 12.91
C GLY A 312 20.01 -1.75 13.59
N PRO A 313 18.79 -2.28 13.77
CA PRO A 313 18.60 -3.61 14.35
C PRO A 313 19.11 -4.71 13.44
N ILE A 314 19.61 -5.78 14.05
CA ILE A 314 20.03 -7.00 13.35
C ILE A 314 18.78 -7.80 12.97
N VAL A 315 18.65 -8.14 11.70
CA VAL A 315 17.47 -8.82 11.15
C VAL A 315 17.77 -10.19 10.53
N ALA A 316 19.05 -10.48 10.25
CA ALA A 316 19.44 -11.70 9.57
C ALA A 316 20.90 -12.09 9.85
N ILE A 317 21.28 -13.28 9.38
CA ILE A 317 22.65 -13.70 9.17
C ILE A 317 22.80 -14.17 7.73
N LYS A 318 23.76 -13.59 6.98
CA LYS A 318 24.03 -13.94 5.58
C LYS A 318 25.56 -14.10 5.40
N GLY A 319 26.00 -15.25 4.89
CA GLY A 319 27.44 -15.49 4.69
C GLY A 319 28.29 -15.36 5.99
N GLY A 320 27.74 -15.71 7.15
CA GLY A 320 28.42 -15.62 8.44
C GLY A 320 28.51 -14.21 9.02
N ARG A 321 27.93 -13.19 8.36
CA ARG A 321 27.84 -11.82 8.87
C ARG A 321 26.44 -11.51 9.38
N TRP A 322 26.36 -10.71 10.43
CA TRP A 322 25.09 -10.18 10.90
C TRP A 322 24.63 -9.04 10.00
N ILE A 323 23.36 -9.01 9.69
CA ILE A 323 22.77 -8.00 8.80
C ILE A 323 21.98 -7.01 9.65
N ALA A 324 22.47 -5.78 9.71
CA ALA A 324 21.73 -4.64 10.25
C ALA A 324 20.89 -4.00 9.15
N THR A 325 19.70 -3.50 9.47
CA THR A 325 18.82 -2.80 8.50
C THR A 325 18.57 -1.37 8.95
N ALA A 326 18.85 -0.44 8.04
CA ALA A 326 18.51 0.97 8.16
C ALA A 326 17.31 1.32 7.29
N LEU A 327 16.34 2.02 7.86
CA LEU A 327 15.14 2.51 7.17
C LEU A 327 14.62 3.79 7.85
N MET A 328 13.62 4.43 7.24
CA MET A 328 12.95 5.57 7.83
C MET A 328 12.09 5.13 9.02
N TRP A 329 12.50 5.55 10.22
CA TRP A 329 11.68 5.42 11.41
C TRP A 329 11.74 6.71 12.24
N LYS A 330 10.90 7.68 11.89
CA LYS A 330 10.77 9.00 12.54
C LYS A 330 9.28 9.27 12.83
N PRO A 331 8.70 8.64 13.88
CA PRO A 331 7.25 8.62 14.06
C PRO A 331 6.62 10.00 14.27
N VAL A 332 7.29 10.93 14.99
CA VAL A 332 6.74 12.28 15.21
C VAL A 332 6.72 13.10 13.93
N PRO A 333 7.84 13.32 13.20
CA PRO A 333 7.82 14.02 11.92
C PRO A 333 6.91 13.35 10.88
N ALA A 334 6.80 12.01 10.88
CA ALA A 334 5.92 11.28 9.97
C ALA A 334 4.45 11.61 10.22
N LEU A 335 4.03 11.63 11.48
CA LEU A 335 2.67 11.96 11.85
C LEU A 335 2.34 13.45 11.62
N GLU A 336 3.30 14.35 11.93
CA GLU A 336 3.19 15.77 11.58
C GLU A 336 3.00 15.98 10.07
N GLN A 337 3.85 15.36 9.25
CA GLN A 337 3.79 15.48 7.79
C GLN A 337 2.47 14.96 7.25
N SER A 338 2.02 13.79 7.72
CA SER A 338 0.77 13.17 7.29
C SER A 338 -0.46 14.01 7.64
N TYR A 339 -0.47 14.65 8.80
CA TYR A 339 -1.58 15.51 9.20
C TYR A 339 -1.54 16.86 8.48
N LEU A 340 -0.40 17.55 8.49
CA LEU A 340 -0.29 18.91 7.97
C LEU A 340 -0.48 19.02 6.46
N ARG A 341 -0.14 17.96 5.68
CA ARG A 341 -0.41 17.97 4.24
C ARG A 341 -1.90 18.09 3.90
N THR A 342 -2.80 17.65 4.80
CA THR A 342 -4.26 17.79 4.60
C THR A 342 -4.73 19.25 4.59
N LYS A 343 -3.92 20.16 5.11
CA LYS A 343 -4.16 21.60 5.17
C LYS A 343 -3.35 22.39 4.14
N ALA A 344 -2.54 21.73 3.31
CA ALA A 344 -1.80 22.40 2.22
C ALA A 344 -2.76 22.92 1.16
N THR A 345 -2.58 24.17 0.73
CA THR A 345 -3.49 24.85 -0.18
C THR A 345 -2.93 25.05 -1.59
N ASP A 346 -1.66 24.72 -1.80
CA ASP A 346 -0.96 24.81 -3.07
C ASP A 346 0.33 23.96 -3.04
N LEU A 347 1.01 23.87 -4.18
CA LEU A 347 2.26 23.12 -4.31
C LEU A 347 3.34 23.63 -3.35
N ALA A 348 3.47 24.94 -3.16
CA ALA A 348 4.50 25.53 -2.29
C ALA A 348 4.28 25.13 -0.82
N THR A 349 3.04 25.22 -0.31
CA THR A 349 2.68 24.82 1.05
C THR A 349 2.78 23.32 1.24
N TYR A 350 2.43 22.51 0.23
CA TYR A 350 2.63 21.07 0.26
C TYR A 350 4.12 20.72 0.40
N MET A 351 5.00 21.33 -0.40
CA MET A 351 6.45 21.10 -0.35
C MET A 351 7.06 21.56 0.99
N ALA A 352 6.57 22.67 1.57
CA ALA A 352 7.00 23.12 2.90
C ALA A 352 6.68 22.10 4.01
N VAL A 353 5.56 21.41 3.91
CA VAL A 353 5.23 20.29 4.80
C VAL A 353 6.18 19.11 4.56
N ALA A 354 6.46 18.78 3.30
CA ALA A 354 7.31 17.67 2.88
C ALA A 354 8.79 17.83 3.30
N GLU A 355 9.27 19.05 3.63
CA GLU A 355 10.62 19.28 4.16
C GLU A 355 10.92 18.53 5.47
N ARG A 356 9.92 17.96 6.12
CA ARG A 356 10.12 17.02 7.24
C ARG A 356 10.83 15.74 6.80
N LYS A 357 10.77 15.41 5.51
CA LYS A 357 11.42 14.23 4.90
C LYS A 357 11.13 12.94 5.69
N ALA A 358 9.91 12.80 6.11
CA ALA A 358 9.45 11.69 6.94
C ALA A 358 8.36 10.86 6.25
N ASN A 359 8.26 10.98 4.93
CA ASN A 359 7.51 10.07 4.08
C ASN A 359 8.43 8.91 3.67
N SER A 360 7.98 7.68 3.77
CA SER A 360 8.74 6.50 3.40
C SER A 360 8.24 5.95 2.06
N SER A 361 9.14 5.54 1.18
CA SER A 361 8.87 4.75 -0.04
C SER A 361 7.58 5.11 -0.81
N ASN A 362 7.20 6.41 -0.85
CA ASN A 362 6.04 6.89 -1.57
C ASN A 362 6.37 8.06 -2.48
N ASP A 363 5.98 7.96 -3.75
CA ASP A 363 5.90 9.09 -4.66
C ASP A 363 4.56 9.81 -4.48
N THR A 364 4.44 11.02 -5.02
CA THR A 364 3.22 11.81 -4.92
C THR A 364 2.85 12.44 -6.26
N LEU A 365 1.62 12.25 -6.69
CA LEU A 365 0.98 13.07 -7.71
C LEU A 365 0.20 14.18 -6.99
N PHE A 366 0.34 15.40 -7.47
CA PHE A 366 -0.26 16.60 -6.91
C PHE A 366 -1.00 17.39 -7.98
N ALA A 367 -2.11 18.01 -7.61
CA ALA A 367 -2.79 19.04 -8.42
C ALA A 367 -3.50 20.03 -7.50
N ASP A 368 -3.67 21.28 -7.97
CA ASP A 368 -4.34 22.33 -7.20
C ASP A 368 -5.26 23.24 -8.03
N ASP A 369 -5.97 24.14 -7.34
CA ASP A 369 -6.90 25.09 -7.96
C ASP A 369 -6.22 26.25 -8.69
N LYS A 370 -4.89 26.43 -8.50
CA LYS A 370 -4.06 27.35 -9.29
C LYS A 370 -3.66 26.74 -10.63
N GLY A 371 -3.92 25.45 -10.83
CA GLY A 371 -3.59 24.73 -12.05
C GLY A 371 -2.19 24.13 -12.05
N GLU A 372 -1.51 24.13 -10.92
CA GLU A 372 -0.23 23.45 -10.76
C GLU A 372 -0.45 21.94 -10.69
N ILE A 373 0.41 21.19 -11.36
CA ILE A 373 0.49 19.73 -11.29
C ILE A 373 1.93 19.30 -11.06
N ALA A 374 2.12 18.18 -10.36
CA ALA A 374 3.46 17.66 -10.13
C ALA A 374 3.48 16.14 -9.96
N PHE A 375 4.62 15.54 -10.35
CA PHE A 375 5.13 14.27 -9.83
C PHE A 375 6.30 14.57 -8.89
N LEU A 376 6.22 14.10 -7.66
CA LEU A 376 7.16 14.41 -6.59
C LEU A 376 7.68 13.14 -5.93
N ILE A 377 8.94 13.19 -5.48
CA ILE A 377 9.53 12.21 -4.57
C ILE A 377 9.84 12.90 -3.23
N PRO A 378 8.84 13.30 -2.43
CA PRO A 378 9.03 14.10 -1.23
C PRO A 378 9.31 13.23 -0.01
N GLN A 379 10.33 12.39 -0.08
CA GLN A 379 10.52 11.31 0.89
C GLN A 379 11.88 11.33 1.57
N PHE A 380 12.01 10.46 2.55
CA PHE A 380 13.27 10.14 3.19
C PHE A 380 14.20 9.46 2.19
N MET A 381 15.29 10.14 1.82
CA MET A 381 16.28 9.61 0.89
C MET A 381 17.69 9.89 1.41
N PRO A 382 18.41 8.87 1.88
CA PRO A 382 19.78 9.00 2.35
C PRO A 382 20.76 9.36 1.21
N ILE A 383 21.74 10.22 1.51
CA ILE A 383 22.89 10.44 0.65
C ILE A 383 23.88 9.31 0.90
N ARG A 384 24.26 8.60 -0.15
CA ARG A 384 25.14 7.43 -0.11
C ARG A 384 26.25 7.52 -1.14
N SER A 385 27.36 6.82 -0.87
CA SER A 385 28.46 6.73 -1.83
C SER A 385 28.07 5.93 -3.06
N ALA A 386 28.20 6.53 -4.26
CA ALA A 386 27.96 5.85 -5.54
C ALA A 386 28.94 4.68 -5.83
N ARG A 387 29.96 4.49 -5.01
CA ARG A 387 30.96 3.41 -5.13
C ARG A 387 30.37 2.04 -4.80
N PHE A 388 29.31 1.99 -3.98
CA PHE A 388 28.71 0.76 -3.46
C PHE A 388 27.36 0.47 -4.10
N ASP A 389 26.98 -0.80 -4.12
CA ASP A 389 25.67 -1.27 -4.57
C ASP A 389 24.80 -1.58 -3.33
N TYR A 390 23.98 -0.62 -2.93
CA TYR A 390 23.10 -0.74 -1.75
C TYR A 390 21.86 -1.62 -1.99
N THR A 391 21.65 -2.13 -3.20
CA THR A 391 20.64 -3.17 -3.45
C THR A 391 21.00 -4.53 -2.84
N ARG A 392 22.19 -4.60 -2.26
CA ARG A 392 22.74 -5.76 -1.53
C ARG A 392 23.34 -5.28 -0.23
N PRO A 393 23.48 -6.18 0.75
CA PRO A 393 24.18 -5.82 1.98
C PRO A 393 25.58 -5.27 1.68
N VAL A 394 25.85 -4.03 2.10
CA VAL A 394 27.18 -3.40 2.01
C VAL A 394 28.04 -3.77 3.24
N ASP A 395 29.36 -3.61 3.16
CA ASP A 395 30.27 -3.92 4.28
C ASP A 395 30.11 -2.89 5.41
N GLY A 396 29.34 -3.20 6.45
CA GLY A 396 29.12 -2.34 7.61
C GLY A 396 30.37 -2.03 8.43
N SER A 397 31.50 -2.71 8.16
CA SER A 397 32.78 -2.37 8.78
C SER A 397 33.57 -1.26 8.06
N ASP A 398 33.16 -0.85 6.87
CA ASP A 398 33.73 0.26 6.10
C ASP A 398 32.93 1.55 6.34
N PRO A 399 33.46 2.57 7.03
CA PRO A 399 32.80 3.84 7.26
C PRO A 399 32.34 4.58 5.99
N ALA A 400 32.93 4.24 4.82
CA ALA A 400 32.51 4.84 3.54
C ALA A 400 31.14 4.35 3.05
N THR A 401 30.57 3.32 3.68
CA THR A 401 29.21 2.83 3.38
C THR A 401 28.10 3.55 4.18
N ASP A 402 28.48 4.36 5.17
CA ASP A 402 27.51 5.09 6.00
C ASP A 402 26.65 6.07 5.18
N TRP A 403 25.49 6.39 5.73
CA TRP A 403 24.68 7.49 5.23
C TRP A 403 25.27 8.85 5.62
N HIS A 404 25.33 9.77 4.67
CA HIS A 404 25.88 11.11 4.84
C HIS A 404 24.81 12.21 4.91
N GLY A 405 23.73 11.96 5.65
CA GLY A 405 22.57 12.83 5.74
C GLY A 405 21.49 12.50 4.72
N LEU A 406 20.58 13.43 4.44
CA LEU A 406 19.46 13.26 3.51
C LEU A 406 19.58 14.21 2.33
N HIS A 407 19.16 13.76 1.17
CA HIS A 407 18.95 14.60 0.00
C HIS A 407 18.02 15.77 0.32
N THR A 408 18.24 16.92 -0.32
CA THR A 408 17.23 17.99 -0.36
C THR A 408 16.09 17.56 -1.27
N LEU A 409 14.86 18.06 -1.06
CA LEU A 409 13.75 17.73 -1.94
C LEU A 409 14.01 18.15 -3.38
N ALA A 410 14.71 19.28 -3.58
CA ALA A 410 15.09 19.77 -4.90
C ALA A 410 16.09 18.88 -5.65
N SER A 411 16.86 18.03 -4.95
CA SER A 411 17.81 17.08 -5.56
C SER A 411 17.19 15.71 -5.86
N LEU A 412 15.89 15.53 -5.62
CA LEU A 412 15.17 14.30 -5.92
C LEU A 412 14.51 14.38 -7.30
N PRO A 413 14.36 13.26 -8.03
CA PRO A 413 13.82 13.23 -9.39
C PRO A 413 12.31 13.56 -9.41
N SER A 414 11.99 14.84 -9.30
CA SER A 414 10.63 15.37 -9.33
C SER A 414 10.42 16.27 -10.55
N VAL A 415 9.19 16.45 -10.97
CA VAL A 415 8.82 17.39 -12.02
C VAL A 415 7.54 18.14 -11.64
N ALA A 416 7.59 19.47 -11.69
CA ALA A 416 6.45 20.35 -11.48
C ALA A 416 6.10 21.09 -12.78
N ASN A 417 4.82 21.22 -13.07
CA ASN A 417 4.27 21.94 -14.21
C ASN A 417 4.93 21.57 -15.56
N PRO A 418 5.05 20.27 -15.90
CA PRO A 418 5.70 19.86 -17.14
C PRO A 418 5.00 20.45 -18.37
N ARG A 419 5.77 20.79 -19.43
CA ARG A 419 5.23 21.35 -20.68
C ARG A 419 4.30 20.38 -21.40
N THR A 420 4.46 19.08 -21.19
CA THR A 420 3.53 18.05 -21.68
C THR A 420 2.11 18.26 -21.15
N GLY A 421 1.94 18.81 -19.94
CA GLY A 421 0.65 19.11 -19.33
C GLY A 421 0.05 17.94 -18.54
N TRP A 422 0.81 16.90 -18.35
CA TRP A 422 0.40 15.77 -17.53
C TRP A 422 1.59 15.19 -16.76
N ALA A 423 1.29 14.58 -15.65
CA ALA A 423 2.22 13.74 -14.89
C ALA A 423 1.51 12.49 -14.43
N HIS A 424 2.22 11.36 -14.38
CA HIS A 424 1.70 10.11 -13.85
C HIS A 424 2.76 9.33 -13.08
N ASN A 425 2.31 8.37 -12.28
CA ASN A 425 3.11 7.28 -11.74
C ASN A 425 2.24 6.05 -11.57
N THR A 426 2.78 4.90 -11.92
CA THR A 426 2.16 3.58 -11.80
C THR A 426 3.04 2.59 -11.04
N ASN A 427 3.81 3.08 -10.06
CA ASN A 427 4.87 2.35 -9.35
C ASN A 427 5.98 1.91 -10.30
N ASP A 428 6.34 2.77 -11.21
CA ASP A 428 7.44 2.66 -12.13
C ASP A 428 8.46 3.78 -11.87
N TRP A 429 9.52 3.76 -12.63
CA TRP A 429 10.61 4.73 -12.49
C TRP A 429 10.16 6.17 -12.77
N PRO A 430 10.86 7.17 -12.22
CA PRO A 430 10.49 8.58 -12.43
C PRO A 430 10.79 9.07 -13.87
N TRP A 431 11.51 8.28 -14.66
CA TRP A 431 12.04 8.67 -15.98
C TRP A 431 10.97 8.70 -17.09
N SER A 432 9.74 8.27 -16.78
CA SER A 432 8.56 8.35 -17.68
C SER A 432 7.43 9.23 -17.12
N ALA A 433 7.59 9.82 -15.94
CA ALA A 433 6.52 10.47 -15.19
C ALA A 433 5.81 11.64 -15.92
N ALA A 434 6.45 12.25 -16.94
CA ALA A 434 5.90 13.39 -17.71
C ALA A 434 6.34 13.36 -19.18
N GLY A 435 6.57 12.18 -19.74
CA GLY A 435 7.06 12.02 -21.11
C GLY A 435 8.40 12.69 -21.36
N PRO A 436 8.54 13.56 -22.40
CA PRO A 436 9.81 14.27 -22.68
C PRO A 436 10.30 15.16 -21.56
N ASP A 437 9.41 15.63 -20.70
CA ASP A 437 9.73 16.51 -19.56
C ASP A 437 10.07 15.76 -18.27
N SER A 438 10.08 14.42 -18.32
CA SER A 438 10.47 13.59 -17.18
C SER A 438 11.92 13.87 -16.74
N PRO A 439 12.23 13.67 -15.44
CA PRO A 439 13.60 13.64 -14.97
C PRO A 439 14.45 12.68 -15.82
N LYS A 440 15.76 12.91 -15.91
CA LYS A 440 16.68 12.07 -16.70
C LYS A 440 17.54 11.25 -15.76
N ALA A 441 17.54 9.93 -15.94
CA ALA A 441 18.30 8.99 -15.10
C ALA A 441 19.79 9.36 -14.97
N ALA A 442 20.38 9.95 -16.02
CA ALA A 442 21.80 10.35 -16.04
C ALA A 442 22.12 11.48 -15.05
N ASP A 443 21.12 12.25 -14.61
CA ASP A 443 21.30 13.40 -13.71
C ASP A 443 21.25 13.00 -12.23
N TYR A 444 20.95 11.73 -11.92
CA TYR A 444 20.69 11.25 -10.57
C TYR A 444 21.53 10.02 -10.20
N PRO A 445 21.81 9.80 -8.91
CA PRO A 445 22.40 8.55 -8.44
C PRO A 445 21.54 7.34 -8.79
N ARG A 446 22.18 6.18 -9.05
CA ARG A 446 21.51 4.94 -9.42
C ARG A 446 20.46 4.46 -8.42
N TYR A 447 20.60 4.79 -7.15
CA TYR A 447 19.67 4.39 -6.11
C TYR A 447 18.34 5.17 -6.11
N MET A 448 18.14 6.11 -7.04
CA MET A 448 16.85 6.78 -7.23
C MET A 448 15.82 5.94 -7.99
N ASP A 449 16.24 4.82 -8.57
CA ASP A 449 15.36 3.80 -9.17
C ASP A 449 16.00 2.42 -9.12
N GLN A 450 15.22 1.41 -8.73
CA GLN A 450 15.67 0.03 -8.58
C GLN A 450 14.85 -0.96 -9.41
N VAL A 451 13.70 -0.57 -9.95
CA VAL A 451 12.68 -1.47 -10.49
C VAL A 451 12.51 -1.32 -12.01
N GLY A 452 12.71 -0.12 -12.53
CA GLY A 452 12.49 0.18 -13.94
C GLY A 452 11.03 0.51 -14.27
N GLY A 453 10.74 0.60 -15.58
CA GLY A 453 9.38 0.81 -16.09
C GLY A 453 8.54 -0.46 -16.00
N ASN A 454 7.22 -0.32 -16.08
CA ASN A 454 6.28 -1.44 -16.08
C ASN A 454 5.20 -1.28 -17.15
N ALA A 455 4.40 -2.33 -17.36
CA ALA A 455 3.36 -2.35 -18.39
C ALA A 455 2.26 -1.31 -18.16
N ARG A 456 1.96 -0.92 -16.91
CA ARG A 456 0.99 0.15 -16.59
C ARG A 456 1.53 1.53 -16.98
N GLY A 457 2.82 1.77 -16.77
CA GLY A 457 3.47 3.01 -17.22
C GLY A 457 3.38 3.18 -18.74
N VAL A 458 3.66 2.12 -19.49
CA VAL A 458 3.46 2.09 -20.95
C VAL A 458 2.00 2.39 -21.32
N HIS A 459 1.04 1.80 -20.60
CA HIS A 459 -0.38 2.06 -20.82
C HIS A 459 -0.76 3.53 -20.55
N ALA A 460 -0.28 4.09 -19.44
CA ALA A 460 -0.53 5.50 -19.10
C ALA A 460 0.05 6.43 -20.17
N ASP A 461 1.28 6.20 -20.61
CA ASP A 461 1.90 6.99 -21.69
C ASP A 461 1.10 6.95 -23.00
N LEU A 462 0.58 5.78 -23.39
CA LEU A 462 -0.26 5.63 -24.58
C LEU A 462 -1.56 6.45 -24.47
N LEU A 463 -2.16 6.52 -23.28
CA LEU A 463 -3.41 7.24 -23.07
C LEU A 463 -3.21 8.75 -22.94
N LEU A 464 -2.07 9.21 -22.40
CA LEU A 464 -1.81 10.61 -22.10
C LEU A 464 -1.19 11.36 -23.24
N THR A 465 -0.31 10.69 -24.03
CA THR A 465 0.45 11.34 -25.10
C THR A 465 -0.47 11.87 -26.20
N GLY A 466 -0.37 13.18 -26.46
CA GLY A 466 -1.11 13.87 -27.52
C GLY A 466 -2.60 14.13 -27.24
N LYS A 467 -3.14 13.62 -26.15
CA LYS A 467 -4.57 13.79 -25.82
C LYS A 467 -4.85 15.17 -25.22
N ARG A 468 -5.97 15.75 -25.61
CA ARG A 468 -6.51 17.05 -25.14
C ARG A 468 -8.01 16.94 -24.89
N GLY A 469 -8.59 17.98 -24.29
CA GLY A 469 -10.01 18.02 -23.99
C GLY A 469 -10.42 17.06 -22.88
N TRP A 470 -9.53 16.86 -21.89
CA TRP A 470 -9.80 16.01 -20.75
C TRP A 470 -10.98 16.52 -19.92
N THR A 471 -11.83 15.63 -19.48
CA THR A 471 -12.90 15.84 -18.50
C THR A 471 -12.79 14.78 -17.40
N PRO A 472 -13.49 14.94 -16.26
CA PRO A 472 -13.56 13.89 -15.24
C PRO A 472 -13.98 12.54 -15.83
N GLU A 473 -14.96 12.51 -16.74
CA GLU A 473 -15.46 11.30 -17.37
C GLU A 473 -14.42 10.64 -18.28
N THR A 474 -13.67 11.44 -19.06
CA THR A 474 -12.61 10.87 -19.92
C THR A 474 -11.40 10.41 -19.12
N LEU A 475 -11.12 11.01 -17.96
CA LEU A 475 -10.09 10.52 -17.04
C LEU A 475 -10.54 9.24 -16.35
N ARG A 476 -11.83 9.13 -15.98
CA ARG A 476 -12.42 7.87 -15.51
C ARG A 476 -12.31 6.77 -16.58
N ALA A 477 -12.65 7.08 -17.83
CA ALA A 477 -12.53 6.12 -18.93
C ALA A 477 -11.07 5.64 -19.11
N ALA A 478 -10.09 6.53 -18.94
CA ALA A 478 -8.67 6.18 -18.98
C ALA A 478 -8.27 5.30 -17.79
N ALA A 479 -8.73 5.61 -16.57
CA ALA A 479 -8.45 4.79 -15.39
C ALA A 479 -8.99 3.35 -15.50
N PHE A 480 -10.03 3.13 -16.31
CA PHE A 480 -10.65 1.85 -16.58
C PHE A 480 -10.47 1.40 -18.04
N ASP A 481 -9.46 1.91 -18.75
CA ASP A 481 -9.16 1.42 -20.11
C ASP A 481 -8.73 -0.04 -20.06
N SER A 482 -9.27 -0.83 -20.99
CA SER A 482 -9.17 -2.29 -20.97
C SER A 482 -7.94 -2.87 -21.66
N TYR A 483 -7.08 -2.04 -22.24
CA TYR A 483 -5.91 -2.49 -22.97
C TYR A 483 -4.86 -3.13 -22.06
N LEU A 484 -4.20 -4.19 -22.54
CA LEU A 484 -3.20 -4.96 -21.83
C LEU A 484 -1.87 -4.97 -22.59
N PRO A 485 -1.03 -3.93 -22.43
CA PRO A 485 0.22 -3.78 -23.20
C PRO A 485 1.19 -4.96 -23.06
N ALA A 486 1.22 -5.62 -21.89
CA ALA A 486 2.09 -6.78 -21.70
C ALA A 486 1.73 -7.91 -22.67
N PHE A 487 0.45 -8.22 -22.85
CA PHE A 487 0.04 -9.26 -23.79
C PHE A 487 0.19 -8.82 -25.24
N ALA A 488 -0.03 -7.56 -25.56
CA ALA A 488 0.21 -7.03 -26.90
C ALA A 488 1.69 -7.23 -27.32
N ARG A 489 2.61 -7.15 -26.37
CA ARG A 489 4.04 -7.40 -26.58
C ARG A 489 4.37 -8.89 -26.63
N LEU A 490 3.78 -9.72 -25.76
CA LEU A 490 4.19 -11.12 -25.57
C LEU A 490 3.56 -12.09 -26.59
N ILE A 491 2.31 -11.84 -27.00
CA ILE A 491 1.57 -12.75 -27.90
C ILE A 491 2.23 -12.92 -29.27
N PRO A 492 2.79 -11.90 -29.94
CA PRO A 492 3.50 -12.07 -31.19
C PRO A 492 4.62 -13.12 -31.13
N GLY A 493 5.40 -13.12 -30.03
CA GLY A 493 6.45 -14.12 -29.82
C GLY A 493 5.92 -15.55 -29.60
N LEU A 494 4.77 -15.69 -28.96
CA LEU A 494 4.08 -16.99 -28.82
C LEU A 494 3.55 -17.50 -30.16
N VAL A 495 2.92 -16.61 -30.94
CA VAL A 495 2.43 -16.95 -32.32
C VAL A 495 3.59 -17.39 -33.21
N ALA A 496 4.69 -16.64 -33.21
CA ALA A 496 5.89 -16.99 -33.99
C ALA A 496 6.46 -18.36 -33.56
N ALA A 497 6.48 -18.66 -32.27
CA ALA A 497 6.89 -19.96 -31.76
C ALA A 497 6.02 -21.10 -32.29
N TRP A 498 4.71 -20.91 -32.37
CA TRP A 498 3.77 -21.88 -32.92
C TRP A 498 3.91 -22.03 -34.46
N GLU A 499 4.07 -20.92 -35.17
CA GLU A 499 4.26 -20.93 -36.63
C GLU A 499 5.53 -21.66 -37.05
N ALA A 500 6.57 -21.65 -36.22
CA ALA A 500 7.83 -22.35 -36.45
C ALA A 500 7.76 -23.89 -36.28
N LEU A 501 6.69 -24.41 -35.63
CA LEU A 501 6.51 -25.86 -35.50
C LEU A 501 6.24 -26.50 -36.87
N PRO A 502 6.72 -27.75 -37.12
CA PRO A 502 6.37 -28.50 -38.32
C PRO A 502 4.86 -28.64 -38.50
N ALA A 503 4.35 -28.61 -39.72
CA ALA A 503 2.91 -28.65 -40.01
C ALA A 503 2.20 -29.90 -39.43
N ARG A 504 2.92 -31.02 -39.30
CA ARG A 504 2.40 -32.28 -38.76
C ARG A 504 2.69 -32.45 -37.27
N ASP A 505 3.27 -31.44 -36.61
CA ASP A 505 3.53 -31.47 -35.17
C ASP A 505 2.22 -31.59 -34.41
N PRO A 506 2.04 -32.56 -33.48
CA PRO A 506 0.84 -32.72 -32.69
C PRO A 506 0.51 -31.47 -31.85
N GLN A 507 1.53 -30.79 -31.31
CA GLN A 507 1.34 -29.57 -30.52
C GLN A 507 0.83 -28.40 -31.37
N ARG A 508 1.35 -28.31 -32.64
CA ARG A 508 0.86 -27.34 -33.63
C ARG A 508 -0.65 -27.51 -33.88
N GLN A 509 -1.08 -28.76 -34.06
CA GLN A 509 -2.49 -29.06 -34.28
C GLN A 509 -3.35 -28.79 -33.04
N ALA A 510 -2.91 -29.22 -31.88
CA ALA A 510 -3.63 -29.04 -30.61
C ALA A 510 -3.82 -27.55 -30.23
N LEU A 511 -2.82 -26.72 -30.51
CA LEU A 511 -2.83 -25.29 -30.18
C LEU A 511 -3.37 -24.39 -31.30
N ALA A 512 -3.77 -24.93 -32.46
CA ALA A 512 -4.22 -24.11 -33.59
C ALA A 512 -5.38 -23.15 -33.23
N THR A 513 -6.42 -23.65 -32.53
CA THR A 513 -7.55 -22.84 -32.13
C THR A 513 -7.23 -21.83 -30.99
N PRO A 514 -6.52 -22.21 -29.93
CA PRO A 514 -6.04 -21.26 -28.92
C PRO A 514 -5.16 -20.13 -29.52
N ILE A 515 -4.25 -20.46 -30.39
CA ILE A 515 -3.37 -19.48 -31.08
C ILE A 515 -4.19 -18.56 -31.99
N ALA A 516 -5.11 -19.11 -32.78
CA ALA A 516 -5.97 -18.30 -33.65
C ALA A 516 -6.81 -17.29 -32.85
N LEU A 517 -7.32 -17.68 -31.67
CA LEU A 517 -8.03 -16.80 -30.77
C LEU A 517 -7.13 -15.65 -30.27
N LEU A 518 -5.94 -15.97 -29.76
CA LEU A 518 -4.98 -14.97 -29.25
C LEU A 518 -4.46 -14.05 -30.37
N LYS A 519 -4.22 -14.58 -31.56
CA LYS A 519 -3.77 -13.81 -32.73
C LYS A 519 -4.82 -12.79 -33.20
N GLY A 520 -6.10 -13.10 -33.06
CA GLY A 520 -7.21 -12.22 -33.41
C GLY A 520 -7.67 -11.29 -32.29
N TRP A 521 -7.07 -11.36 -31.11
CA TRP A 521 -7.48 -10.60 -29.95
C TRP A 521 -6.92 -9.16 -30.01
N ASP A 522 -7.77 -8.19 -29.62
CA ASP A 522 -7.43 -6.76 -29.52
C ASP A 522 -6.65 -6.40 -28.25
N HIS A 523 -6.27 -7.39 -27.45
CA HIS A 523 -5.58 -7.26 -26.16
C HIS A 523 -6.38 -6.43 -25.12
N ARG A 524 -7.72 -6.51 -25.17
CA ARG A 524 -8.61 -5.83 -24.23
C ARG A 524 -9.37 -6.82 -23.39
N TRP A 525 -9.43 -6.55 -22.08
CA TRP A 525 -10.26 -7.36 -21.20
C TRP A 525 -11.73 -7.01 -21.34
N SER A 526 -12.59 -8.01 -21.15
CA SER A 526 -14.03 -7.86 -20.98
C SER A 526 -14.61 -9.05 -20.22
N HIS A 527 -15.86 -8.94 -19.74
CA HIS A 527 -16.53 -10.07 -19.09
C HIS A 527 -16.60 -11.32 -19.99
N ASP A 528 -16.89 -11.12 -21.27
CA ASP A 528 -17.16 -12.19 -22.20
C ASP A 528 -15.90 -12.68 -22.95
N SER A 529 -14.74 -12.08 -22.65
CA SER A 529 -13.49 -12.38 -23.34
C SER A 529 -12.91 -13.73 -22.93
N VAL A 530 -12.98 -14.70 -23.81
CA VAL A 530 -12.25 -15.99 -23.70
C VAL A 530 -10.75 -15.77 -23.90
N ALA A 531 -10.36 -14.85 -24.77
CA ALA A 531 -8.96 -14.53 -25.01
C ALA A 531 -8.28 -13.96 -23.76
N THR A 532 -8.98 -13.14 -22.96
CA THR A 532 -8.47 -12.66 -21.67
C THR A 532 -8.21 -13.84 -20.71
N SER A 533 -9.15 -14.77 -20.56
CA SER A 533 -8.96 -15.96 -19.73
C SER A 533 -7.71 -16.74 -20.14
N LEU A 534 -7.60 -17.05 -21.42
CA LEU A 534 -6.49 -17.84 -21.96
C LEU A 534 -5.14 -17.12 -21.78
N ALA A 535 -5.09 -15.82 -22.07
CA ALA A 535 -3.88 -15.01 -21.94
C ALA A 535 -3.43 -14.88 -20.48
N VAL A 536 -4.34 -14.62 -19.55
CA VAL A 536 -4.04 -14.53 -18.11
C VAL A 536 -3.54 -15.88 -17.59
N PHE A 537 -4.19 -17.01 -17.92
CA PHE A 537 -3.74 -18.32 -17.47
C PHE A 537 -2.38 -18.69 -18.04
N TRP A 538 -2.12 -18.36 -19.30
CA TRP A 538 -0.80 -18.52 -19.94
C TRP A 538 0.27 -17.65 -19.26
N GLY A 539 0.00 -16.37 -19.07
CA GLY A 539 0.91 -15.44 -18.44
C GLY A 539 1.22 -15.80 -17.00
N ASP A 540 0.19 -16.15 -16.20
CA ASP A 540 0.35 -16.57 -14.81
C ASP A 540 1.14 -17.88 -14.68
N GLN A 541 1.01 -18.79 -15.65
CA GLN A 541 1.84 -20.01 -15.71
C GLN A 541 3.32 -19.63 -15.86
N LEU A 542 3.63 -18.80 -16.84
CA LEU A 542 5.00 -18.33 -17.07
C LEU A 542 5.51 -17.52 -15.87
N TRP A 543 4.68 -16.66 -15.27
CA TRP A 543 5.09 -15.88 -14.10
C TRP A 543 5.54 -16.78 -12.94
N ARG A 544 4.80 -17.86 -12.66
CA ARG A 544 5.19 -18.81 -11.61
C ARG A 544 6.52 -19.52 -11.93
N GLU A 545 6.78 -19.79 -13.19
CA GLU A 545 7.99 -20.50 -13.63
C GLU A 545 9.23 -19.60 -13.59
N VAL A 546 9.11 -18.31 -13.96
CA VAL A 546 10.27 -17.47 -14.19
C VAL A 546 10.37 -16.25 -13.27
N GLY A 547 9.40 -15.97 -12.43
CA GLY A 547 9.35 -14.75 -11.61
C GLY A 547 10.58 -14.56 -10.71
N SER A 548 11.09 -15.64 -10.12
CA SER A 548 12.30 -15.59 -9.28
C SER A 548 13.58 -15.34 -10.12
N PHE A 549 13.63 -15.84 -11.34
CA PHE A 549 14.75 -15.61 -12.25
C PHE A 549 14.74 -14.17 -12.78
N ALA A 550 13.56 -13.66 -13.13
CA ALA A 550 13.40 -12.26 -13.54
C ALA A 550 13.84 -11.31 -12.43
N GLN A 551 13.45 -11.58 -11.19
CA GLN A 551 13.87 -10.81 -10.03
C GLN A 551 15.40 -10.85 -9.83
N ALA A 552 16.02 -12.02 -9.99
CA ALA A 552 17.47 -12.18 -9.87
C ALA A 552 18.25 -11.38 -10.94
N GLU A 553 17.70 -11.28 -12.16
CA GLU A 553 18.24 -10.47 -13.25
C GLU A 553 17.79 -8.99 -13.21
N ARG A 554 16.94 -8.62 -12.26
CA ARG A 554 16.35 -7.26 -12.13
C ARG A 554 15.56 -6.85 -13.39
N LEU A 555 14.85 -7.79 -13.97
CA LEU A 555 13.96 -7.57 -15.09
C LEU A 555 12.51 -7.67 -14.64
N ASN A 556 11.63 -6.90 -15.26
CA ASN A 556 10.20 -7.16 -15.18
C ASN A 556 9.90 -8.55 -15.76
N VAL A 557 8.92 -9.24 -15.19
CA VAL A 557 8.58 -10.59 -15.68
C VAL A 557 8.16 -10.59 -17.14
N PRO A 558 7.34 -9.64 -17.66
CA PRO A 558 7.09 -9.57 -19.10
C PRO A 558 8.35 -9.41 -19.95
N ASP A 559 9.32 -8.57 -19.52
CA ASP A 559 10.59 -8.37 -20.21
C ASP A 559 11.44 -9.66 -20.21
N TYR A 560 11.44 -10.37 -19.09
CA TYR A 560 12.12 -11.66 -18.99
C TYR A 560 11.47 -12.72 -19.88
N ILE A 561 10.14 -12.81 -19.90
CA ILE A 561 9.40 -13.74 -20.76
C ILE A 561 9.73 -13.49 -22.24
N ASP A 562 9.72 -12.23 -22.64
CA ASP A 562 10.03 -11.86 -24.01
C ASP A 562 11.46 -12.25 -24.41
N ALA A 563 12.45 -11.86 -23.59
CA ALA A 563 13.86 -11.95 -23.92
C ALA A 563 14.53 -13.29 -23.58
N ARG A 564 14.02 -14.05 -22.60
CA ARG A 564 14.71 -15.23 -22.03
C ARG A 564 13.94 -16.55 -22.14
N VAL A 565 12.60 -16.51 -22.20
CA VAL A 565 11.80 -17.75 -22.26
C VAL A 565 11.83 -18.33 -23.66
N SER A 566 12.21 -19.61 -23.75
CA SER A 566 12.32 -20.31 -25.04
C SER A 566 10.96 -20.45 -25.73
N PRO A 567 10.94 -20.56 -27.09
CA PRO A 567 9.72 -20.85 -27.86
C PRO A 567 8.97 -22.08 -27.34
N ALA A 568 9.70 -23.17 -27.05
CA ALA A 568 9.11 -24.41 -26.53
C ALA A 568 8.45 -24.22 -25.16
N ALA A 569 9.06 -23.45 -24.24
CA ALA A 569 8.48 -23.17 -22.91
C ALA A 569 7.23 -22.31 -23.04
N LYS A 570 7.21 -21.30 -23.94
CA LYS A 570 6.00 -20.49 -24.20
C LYS A 570 4.82 -21.36 -24.68
N LEU A 571 5.07 -22.33 -25.56
CA LEU A 571 4.06 -23.25 -26.07
C LEU A 571 3.61 -24.27 -25.01
N ALA A 572 4.53 -24.79 -24.20
CA ALA A 572 4.21 -25.70 -23.11
C ALA A 572 3.31 -25.01 -22.07
N ALA A 573 3.62 -23.76 -21.71
CA ALA A 573 2.79 -22.95 -20.83
C ALA A 573 1.38 -22.71 -21.39
N LEU A 574 1.24 -22.54 -22.73
CA LEU A 574 -0.08 -22.40 -23.35
C LEU A 574 -0.88 -23.70 -23.28
N SER A 575 -0.24 -24.84 -23.56
CA SER A 575 -0.88 -26.16 -23.39
C SER A 575 -1.37 -26.34 -21.95
N ALA A 576 -0.52 -26.04 -20.96
CA ALA A 576 -0.89 -26.12 -19.54
C ALA A 576 -2.06 -25.19 -19.17
N ALA A 577 -2.13 -23.99 -19.75
CA ALA A 577 -3.23 -23.05 -19.55
C ALA A 577 -4.56 -23.60 -20.11
N VAL A 578 -4.54 -24.15 -21.31
CA VAL A 578 -5.70 -24.80 -21.95
C VAL A 578 -6.21 -25.96 -21.09
N ASP A 579 -5.30 -26.86 -20.69
CA ASP A 579 -5.63 -28.01 -19.87
C ASP A 579 -6.19 -27.61 -18.50
N ARG A 580 -5.62 -26.57 -17.88
CA ARG A 580 -6.09 -26.06 -16.60
C ARG A 580 -7.48 -25.45 -16.71
N LEU A 581 -7.73 -24.61 -17.70
CA LEU A 581 -9.05 -24.03 -17.94
C LEU A 581 -10.12 -25.14 -18.16
N ALA A 582 -9.82 -26.11 -19.01
CA ALA A 582 -10.73 -27.24 -19.26
C ALA A 582 -11.01 -28.06 -17.99
N ARG A 583 -9.97 -28.35 -17.19
CA ARG A 583 -10.10 -29.11 -15.94
C ARG A 583 -10.89 -28.37 -14.88
N ASP A 584 -10.59 -27.09 -14.69
CA ASP A 584 -11.13 -26.29 -13.58
C ASP A 584 -12.56 -25.79 -13.89
N PHE A 585 -12.87 -25.48 -15.17
CA PHE A 585 -14.14 -24.89 -15.61
C PHE A 585 -14.93 -25.71 -16.64
N GLY A 586 -14.44 -26.87 -17.05
CA GLY A 586 -15.12 -27.77 -17.98
C GLY A 586 -14.84 -27.51 -19.46
N ASP A 587 -14.51 -26.28 -19.86
CA ASP A 587 -14.07 -25.89 -21.20
C ASP A 587 -12.98 -24.81 -21.09
N TRP A 588 -11.94 -24.90 -21.90
CA TRP A 588 -10.91 -23.87 -21.97
C TRP A 588 -11.45 -22.54 -22.55
N ARG A 589 -12.60 -22.58 -23.22
CA ARG A 589 -13.30 -21.38 -23.74
C ARG A 589 -14.15 -20.66 -22.70
N THR A 590 -13.83 -20.79 -21.44
CA THR A 590 -14.56 -20.12 -20.36
C THR A 590 -14.29 -18.60 -20.40
N PRO A 591 -15.33 -17.75 -20.47
CA PRO A 591 -15.19 -16.30 -20.45
C PRO A 591 -14.59 -15.80 -19.13
N TRP A 592 -13.84 -14.69 -19.20
CA TRP A 592 -13.14 -14.13 -18.03
C TRP A 592 -14.05 -13.81 -16.85
N GLY A 593 -15.25 -13.27 -17.08
CA GLY A 593 -16.22 -12.95 -16.05
C GLY A 593 -16.78 -14.15 -15.28
N GLU A 594 -16.67 -15.37 -15.83
CA GLU A 594 -17.02 -16.61 -15.11
C GLU A 594 -15.94 -17.00 -14.10
N ILE A 595 -14.72 -16.57 -14.33
CA ILE A 595 -13.54 -16.91 -13.52
C ILE A 595 -13.25 -15.82 -12.48
N ASN A 596 -13.19 -14.56 -12.89
CA ASN A 596 -12.70 -13.42 -12.12
C ASN A 596 -13.85 -12.71 -11.40
N ARG A 597 -13.89 -12.83 -10.07
CA ARG A 597 -15.08 -12.53 -9.28
C ARG A 597 -14.79 -11.66 -8.06
N PHE A 598 -15.69 -10.75 -7.75
CA PHE A 598 -15.77 -10.06 -6.46
C PHE A 598 -16.77 -10.78 -5.55
N GLN A 599 -16.36 -11.05 -4.32
CA GLN A 599 -17.20 -11.61 -3.27
C GLN A 599 -16.79 -11.03 -1.91
N ARG A 600 -17.76 -10.70 -1.08
CA ARG A 600 -17.57 -10.35 0.33
C ARG A 600 -18.65 -11.04 1.14
N LEU A 601 -18.29 -12.00 1.97
CA LEU A 601 -19.23 -12.90 2.64
C LEU A 601 -19.56 -12.47 4.06
N ASP A 602 -18.58 -11.91 4.79
CA ASP A 602 -18.68 -11.54 6.19
C ASP A 602 -17.62 -10.51 6.60
N ASP A 603 -17.50 -10.27 7.91
CA ASP A 603 -16.59 -9.32 8.55
C ASP A 603 -15.18 -9.87 8.83
N ALA A 604 -14.86 -11.08 8.40
CA ALA A 604 -13.57 -11.69 8.65
C ALA A 604 -12.43 -10.83 8.08
N ILE A 605 -11.41 -10.55 8.91
CA ILE A 605 -10.21 -9.81 8.49
C ILE A 605 -9.42 -10.62 7.45
N GLN A 606 -9.33 -11.93 7.65
CA GLN A 606 -8.83 -12.86 6.63
C GLN A 606 -10.01 -13.34 5.78
N PRO A 607 -10.13 -12.88 4.53
CA PRO A 607 -11.28 -13.22 3.71
C PRO A 607 -11.29 -14.71 3.34
N HIS A 608 -12.48 -15.27 3.24
CA HIS A 608 -12.71 -16.59 2.66
C HIS A 608 -13.78 -16.48 1.56
N PHE A 609 -13.81 -17.46 0.67
CA PHE A 609 -14.62 -17.42 -0.53
C PHE A 609 -15.27 -18.76 -0.78
N ASP A 610 -16.41 -18.73 -1.48
CA ASP A 610 -17.21 -19.92 -1.77
C ASP A 610 -17.79 -19.82 -3.18
N ASP A 611 -17.44 -20.76 -4.06
CA ASP A 611 -17.93 -20.84 -5.43
C ASP A 611 -19.47 -21.07 -5.52
N ALA A 612 -20.08 -21.63 -4.47
CA ALA A 612 -21.52 -21.86 -4.38
C ALA A 612 -22.31 -20.62 -3.98
N ARG A 613 -21.66 -19.57 -3.45
CA ARG A 613 -22.27 -18.33 -3.01
C ARG A 613 -22.28 -17.28 -4.16
N PRO A 614 -23.24 -16.35 -4.15
CA PRO A 614 -23.28 -15.27 -5.14
C PRO A 614 -21.97 -14.46 -5.17
N SER A 615 -21.58 -14.06 -6.38
CA SER A 615 -20.41 -13.20 -6.62
C SER A 615 -20.63 -12.34 -7.86
N ILE A 616 -19.91 -11.25 -7.99
CA ILE A 616 -20.02 -10.27 -9.06
C ILE A 616 -18.87 -10.49 -10.04
N PRO A 617 -19.11 -10.65 -11.37
CA PRO A 617 -18.05 -10.70 -12.36
C PRO A 617 -17.30 -9.37 -12.42
N VAL A 618 -15.97 -9.43 -12.49
CA VAL A 618 -15.09 -8.27 -12.61
C VAL A 618 -14.30 -8.40 -13.92
N PRO A 619 -14.43 -7.44 -14.87
CA PRO A 619 -13.79 -7.58 -16.18
C PRO A 619 -12.29 -7.28 -16.18
N PHE A 620 -11.80 -6.40 -15.30
CA PHE A 620 -10.40 -5.99 -15.29
C PHE A 620 -9.49 -7.02 -14.61
N THR A 621 -8.21 -7.00 -15.01
CA THR A 621 -7.23 -8.00 -14.61
C THR A 621 -6.26 -7.46 -13.56
N SER A 622 -5.26 -8.24 -13.20
CA SER A 622 -4.12 -7.80 -12.39
C SER A 622 -3.33 -6.70 -13.11
N ALA A 623 -2.83 -5.76 -12.32
CA ALA A 623 -1.93 -4.68 -12.74
C ALA A 623 -0.66 -5.16 -13.47
N GLN A 624 -0.20 -6.38 -13.18
CA GLN A 624 1.02 -6.95 -13.78
C GLN A 624 0.97 -7.07 -15.31
N TRP A 625 -0.22 -7.17 -15.89
CA TRP A 625 -0.44 -7.25 -17.34
C TRP A 625 -0.66 -5.90 -18.00
N GLY A 626 -0.56 -4.81 -17.22
CA GLY A 626 -0.73 -3.44 -17.70
C GLY A 626 -2.14 -2.88 -17.55
N SER A 627 -3.04 -3.58 -16.86
CA SER A 627 -4.34 -3.04 -16.50
C SER A 627 -4.19 -1.89 -15.52
N LEU A 628 -4.65 -0.68 -15.89
CA LEU A 628 -4.73 0.44 -14.96
C LEU A 628 -5.80 0.18 -13.89
N ALA A 629 -6.98 -0.31 -14.31
CA ALA A 629 -7.93 -0.88 -13.36
C ALA A 629 -7.39 -2.23 -12.88
N SER A 630 -6.89 -2.27 -11.65
CA SER A 630 -6.26 -3.44 -11.06
C SER A 630 -7.23 -4.24 -10.20
N PHE A 631 -7.26 -5.56 -10.41
CA PHE A 631 -7.99 -6.51 -9.59
C PHE A 631 -7.11 -7.72 -9.31
N GLY A 632 -6.56 -7.75 -8.11
CA GLY A 632 -5.72 -8.81 -7.64
C GLY A 632 -6.55 -10.00 -7.17
N ALA A 633 -6.72 -10.98 -8.06
CA ALA A 633 -7.52 -12.16 -7.83
C ALA A 633 -6.74 -13.46 -8.05
N LYS A 634 -7.07 -14.46 -7.27
CA LYS A 634 -6.49 -15.81 -7.34
C LYS A 634 -7.52 -16.85 -6.88
N PRO A 635 -7.30 -18.13 -7.18
CA PRO A 635 -8.07 -19.19 -6.53
C PRO A 635 -7.66 -19.30 -5.06
N TRP A 636 -8.63 -19.59 -4.22
CA TRP A 636 -8.46 -19.77 -2.77
C TRP A 636 -8.69 -21.24 -2.40
N PRO A 637 -8.31 -21.70 -1.21
CA PRO A 637 -8.59 -23.05 -0.77
C PRO A 637 -10.08 -23.40 -0.92
N GLY A 638 -10.39 -24.46 -1.68
CA GLY A 638 -11.76 -24.89 -1.96
C GLY A 638 -12.46 -24.20 -3.13
N THR A 639 -11.82 -23.20 -3.81
CA THR A 639 -12.41 -22.53 -4.96
C THR A 639 -11.67 -22.83 -6.25
N LYS A 640 -12.38 -22.75 -7.37
CA LYS A 640 -11.83 -22.74 -8.74
C LYS A 640 -11.82 -21.33 -9.31
N ARG A 641 -12.84 -20.53 -8.97
CA ARG A 641 -12.93 -19.12 -9.37
C ARG A 641 -11.85 -18.30 -8.68
N TYR A 642 -11.48 -17.22 -9.33
CA TYR A 642 -10.53 -16.24 -8.82
C TYR A 642 -11.28 -15.15 -8.06
N TYR A 643 -10.94 -14.95 -6.81
CA TYR A 643 -11.53 -13.92 -5.96
C TYR A 643 -10.50 -12.85 -5.61
N GLY A 644 -10.88 -11.58 -5.83
CA GLY A 644 -10.01 -10.44 -5.58
C GLY A 644 -10.01 -10.04 -4.11
N THR A 645 -8.82 -9.65 -3.62
CA THR A 645 -8.61 -9.13 -2.28
C THR A 645 -7.83 -7.82 -2.26
N SER A 646 -7.29 -7.42 -3.40
CA SER A 646 -6.46 -6.22 -3.56
C SER A 646 -6.64 -5.62 -4.95
N GLY A 647 -6.07 -4.46 -5.18
CA GLY A 647 -6.20 -3.70 -6.42
C GLY A 647 -6.85 -2.35 -6.18
N ASN A 648 -7.70 -1.89 -7.09
CA ASN A 648 -8.45 -0.64 -6.94
C ASN A 648 -9.24 -0.64 -5.62
N SER A 649 -8.60 -0.27 -4.51
CA SER A 649 -9.25 -0.25 -3.20
C SER A 649 -10.10 1.01 -3.01
N PHE A 650 -9.66 2.12 -3.61
CA PHE A 650 -10.34 3.40 -3.69
C PHE A 650 -9.99 4.05 -5.03
N VAL A 651 -10.98 4.58 -5.74
CA VAL A 651 -10.76 5.35 -6.96
C VAL A 651 -11.48 6.67 -6.83
N ALA A 652 -10.76 7.78 -6.98
CA ALA A 652 -11.37 9.11 -7.02
C ALA A 652 -10.79 9.92 -8.17
N ILE A 653 -11.65 10.75 -8.76
CA ILE A 653 -11.28 11.76 -9.76
C ILE A 653 -11.71 13.10 -9.23
N VAL A 654 -10.76 14.01 -9.14
CA VAL A 654 -10.95 15.35 -8.57
C VAL A 654 -10.72 16.38 -9.64
N GLU A 655 -11.63 17.33 -9.76
CA GLU A 655 -11.54 18.53 -10.60
C GLU A 655 -11.37 19.76 -9.70
N PHE A 656 -10.28 20.50 -9.89
CA PHE A 656 -9.97 21.71 -9.13
C PHE A 656 -10.42 22.96 -9.87
N GLY A 657 -11.15 23.82 -9.15
CA GLY A 657 -11.69 25.06 -9.66
C GLY A 657 -12.22 25.94 -8.53
N PRO A 658 -13.07 26.93 -8.79
CA PRO A 658 -13.66 27.77 -7.74
C PRO A 658 -14.38 26.97 -6.65
N ARG A 659 -14.94 25.84 -7.00
CA ARG A 659 -15.42 24.76 -6.12
C ARG A 659 -14.82 23.47 -6.61
N VAL A 660 -14.19 22.72 -5.71
CA VAL A 660 -13.70 21.38 -6.01
C VAL A 660 -14.88 20.44 -6.25
N LYS A 661 -14.75 19.57 -7.26
CA LYS A 661 -15.72 18.51 -7.54
C LYS A 661 -14.99 17.18 -7.62
N ALA A 662 -15.63 16.14 -7.14
CA ALA A 662 -15.05 14.81 -7.22
C ALA A 662 -16.10 13.72 -7.42
N MET A 663 -15.65 12.59 -7.95
CA MET A 663 -16.38 11.34 -7.99
C MET A 663 -15.49 10.23 -7.44
N ALA A 664 -16.07 9.24 -6.75
CA ALA A 664 -15.31 8.17 -6.12
C ALA A 664 -16.05 6.84 -6.10
N VAL A 665 -15.31 5.74 -5.87
CA VAL A 665 -15.85 4.41 -5.55
C VAL A 665 -14.85 3.64 -4.69
N MET A 666 -15.38 2.83 -3.77
CA MET A 666 -14.60 1.88 -2.98
C MET A 666 -14.88 0.44 -3.43
N ALA A 667 -13.92 -0.45 -3.23
CA ALA A 667 -14.16 -1.88 -3.35
C ALA A 667 -15.09 -2.34 -2.22
N GLY A 668 -16.30 -2.76 -2.54
CA GLY A 668 -17.30 -3.21 -1.56
C GLY A 668 -18.17 -2.08 -1.03
N GLY A 669 -17.90 -1.54 0.12
CA GLY A 669 -18.64 -0.48 0.78
C GLY A 669 -17.95 0.00 2.05
N GLN A 670 -18.52 1.01 2.70
CA GLN A 670 -17.92 1.71 3.84
C GLN A 670 -17.89 0.87 5.12
N SER A 671 -18.91 0.05 5.38
CA SER A 671 -19.03 -0.70 6.64
C SER A 671 -18.35 -2.06 6.61
N GLY A 672 -17.75 -2.46 7.73
CA GLY A 672 -17.29 -3.82 8.01
C GLY A 672 -18.40 -4.77 8.48
N ASP A 673 -19.56 -4.25 8.87
CA ASP A 673 -20.68 -5.03 9.39
C ASP A 673 -21.52 -5.63 8.24
N PRO A 674 -21.62 -6.97 8.11
CA PRO A 674 -22.43 -7.63 7.08
C PRO A 674 -23.94 -7.31 7.13
N THR A 675 -24.43 -6.80 8.26
CA THR A 675 -25.83 -6.40 8.42
C THR A 675 -26.09 -4.96 7.97
N SER A 676 -25.04 -4.17 7.74
CA SER A 676 -25.13 -2.80 7.24
C SER A 676 -25.51 -2.77 5.76
N PRO A 677 -26.39 -1.86 5.32
CA PRO A 677 -26.62 -1.63 3.90
C PRO A 677 -25.36 -1.22 3.16
N HIS A 678 -24.39 -0.61 3.85
CA HIS A 678 -23.11 -0.15 3.29
C HIS A 678 -21.99 -1.19 3.38
N PHE A 679 -22.31 -2.46 3.58
CA PHE A 679 -21.31 -3.52 3.57
C PHE A 679 -20.75 -3.79 2.16
N ALA A 680 -21.63 -3.77 1.12
CA ALA A 680 -21.26 -4.09 -0.26
C ALA A 680 -22.04 -3.28 -1.32
N ASP A 681 -22.63 -2.15 -0.96
CA ASP A 681 -23.49 -1.33 -1.82
C ASP A 681 -22.73 -0.69 -3.01
N GLN A 682 -21.41 -0.52 -2.90
CA GLN A 682 -20.58 -0.02 -3.98
C GLN A 682 -19.98 -1.14 -4.86
N ALA A 683 -20.09 -2.41 -4.47
CA ALA A 683 -19.41 -3.52 -5.15
C ALA A 683 -19.76 -3.66 -6.63
N ARG A 684 -21.04 -3.47 -7.01
CA ARG A 684 -21.46 -3.51 -8.41
C ARG A 684 -20.94 -2.30 -9.19
N ARG A 685 -21.00 -1.10 -8.63
CA ARG A 685 -20.42 0.11 -9.24
C ARG A 685 -18.93 -0.06 -9.47
N TYR A 686 -18.24 -0.60 -8.49
CA TYR A 686 -16.82 -0.90 -8.55
C TYR A 686 -16.49 -1.84 -9.74
N ALA A 687 -17.17 -2.99 -9.84
CA ALA A 687 -16.97 -3.95 -10.91
C ALA A 687 -17.29 -3.38 -12.31
N GLU A 688 -18.19 -2.41 -12.40
CA GLU A 688 -18.59 -1.73 -13.64
C GLU A 688 -17.78 -0.46 -13.94
N GLY A 689 -16.79 -0.11 -13.08
CA GLY A 689 -16.01 1.11 -13.24
C GLY A 689 -16.82 2.40 -13.15
N ARG A 690 -17.94 2.38 -12.42
CA ARG A 690 -18.83 3.52 -12.22
C ARG A 690 -18.57 4.18 -10.87
N LEU A 691 -18.24 5.46 -10.90
CA LEU A 691 -18.03 6.26 -9.71
C LEU A 691 -19.33 6.96 -9.30
N ARG A 692 -19.46 7.28 -8.01
CA ARG A 692 -20.53 8.10 -7.45
C ARG A 692 -20.04 9.52 -7.21
N PRO A 693 -20.91 10.54 -7.17
CA PRO A 693 -20.52 11.87 -6.75
C PRO A 693 -20.00 11.87 -5.31
N VAL A 694 -19.07 12.78 -5.01
CA VAL A 694 -18.64 13.09 -3.66
C VAL A 694 -19.39 14.33 -3.19
N TYR A 695 -20.06 14.25 -2.06
CA TYR A 695 -20.78 15.36 -1.44
C TYR A 695 -19.80 16.15 -0.57
N PHE A 696 -19.09 17.10 -1.17
CA PHE A 696 -18.00 17.80 -0.49
C PHE A 696 -18.49 19.02 0.31
N TYR A 697 -19.44 19.75 -0.21
CA TYR A 697 -19.98 20.94 0.45
C TYR A 697 -21.31 20.63 1.15
N PRO A 698 -21.68 21.39 2.18
CA PRO A 698 -22.94 21.18 2.88
C PRO A 698 -24.18 21.15 1.95
N GLU A 699 -24.16 21.96 0.89
CA GLU A 699 -25.23 22.00 -0.10
C GLU A 699 -25.31 20.74 -0.95
N ASP A 700 -24.17 20.07 -1.16
CA ASP A 700 -24.11 18.80 -1.89
C ASP A 700 -24.76 17.66 -1.09
N LEU A 701 -24.86 17.80 0.24
CA LEU A 701 -25.52 16.82 1.13
C LEU A 701 -27.03 16.97 1.17
N GLU A 702 -27.62 18.05 0.63
CA GLU A 702 -29.07 18.24 0.65
C GLU A 702 -29.78 17.10 -0.12
N GLY A 703 -30.63 16.35 0.59
CA GLY A 703 -31.32 15.17 0.04
C GLY A 703 -30.49 13.89 0.04
N HIS A 704 -29.27 13.92 0.54
CA HIS A 704 -28.34 12.78 0.57
C HIS A 704 -27.86 12.43 1.99
N VAL A 705 -28.51 12.93 3.02
CA VAL A 705 -28.20 12.63 4.43
C VAL A 705 -29.02 11.41 4.86
N GLU A 706 -28.33 10.32 5.19
CA GLU A 706 -28.95 9.15 5.84
C GLU A 706 -29.17 9.40 7.33
N SER A 707 -28.16 9.94 8.02
CA SER A 707 -28.22 10.21 9.45
C SER A 707 -27.30 11.37 9.84
N SER A 708 -27.64 12.06 10.95
CA SER A 708 -26.78 13.08 11.52
C SER A 708 -26.89 13.01 13.05
N TYR A 709 -25.77 12.85 13.72
CA TYR A 709 -25.74 12.60 15.16
C TYR A 709 -24.44 13.11 15.81
N ARG A 710 -24.39 13.02 17.12
CA ARG A 710 -23.18 13.25 17.93
C ARG A 710 -22.66 11.93 18.47
N PRO A 711 -21.34 11.73 18.61
CA PRO A 711 -20.80 10.53 19.23
C PRO A 711 -21.46 10.20 20.56
N GLY A 712 -21.82 8.91 20.77
CA GLY A 712 -22.45 8.43 22.01
C GLY A 712 -23.97 8.66 22.12
N ARG A 713 -24.63 9.05 21.05
CA ARG A 713 -26.10 9.24 21.01
C ARG A 713 -26.75 8.36 20.00
#